data_d565336ce91caa03b3613eaa4059f8b3
#
_entry.id   d565336ce91caa03b3613eaa4059f8b3
#
_cell.length_a   1.000
_cell.length_b   1.000
_cell.length_c   1.000
_cell.angle_alpha   90.00
_cell.angle_beta   90.00
_cell.angle_gamma   90.00
#
_symmetry.space_group_name_H-M   'P 1'
#
loop_
_entity.id
_entity.type
_entity.pdbx_description
1 polymer ?
#
loop_
_entity_poly.entity_id
_entity_poly.type
_entity_poly.pdbx_seq_one_letter_code
_entity_poly.pdbx_strand_id
1 'polypeptide(L)'
;MKLNTTIKIITILAMGYYLSCSGTVNHISPYEYKGDKLFKATIYRDNMGVPHIFGDTDADAVFGLAYAHAEDDFKTIQDLLMGARGILASEYGAKFAPVDFYVHLIGVWDDINTRYDQEIPEEIKMICEAYAAGINKYASENKNERIARLYPLNGRDIIAGWMYQIPYLYGIERIIGKLFKEEKPSFGLLESALRKDIDPMNIDLIGSNVIGIAPKKSSDGYTRLLINTHQPWSGPTSWYEAHVHSEEGINMAGGLFPGSPLVNHGHNPNLGWSFTSNSPDLVDIYELEINPENDNQYRFDGKWNSLEVKEVQLKVKIWGPINWTVKQKVYRSIHGPVLKQSHGTYAIRYSGIHEMRTLEQFYRMNKSTNIDEFKDAMALHALPMYNTGYADKVGNIFYVYNAMIPKRDDRFDWKGYVPGNTSETLWNSYVNFQNLPQVTNPPGGFFQNCNANPFLATGYRSDVTPREISFTAGIETYQSNRSMRVLNLFEADSLISREEFLQYKYDLQYEKNSVMAYAINRYVEDIKTKDLELLAAVDLLKNWNLRTDIDNRAAALAILTFPLRFNIDEYEHDVDKITARLEDSINKLKTHFGRFDVPLGDVQRLVRGDVDLPLDGGPGNLRAIYTTWKDGRMIAHTGDCYVQMVEWSPDGKVKAESVHQFGSAVNDENSKFYNNQSKLFSAKKMKPVWIKLDDIKENLHSEYTIINK
;
A
#
# COMPACT_ATOMS: atom_id res chain seq x y z
N MET A 1 1.77 5.63 -28.96
CA MET A 1 3.09 5.02 -28.81
C MET A 1 3.19 4.02 -27.65
N LYS A 2 2.07 3.68 -26.99
CA LYS A 2 2.01 2.72 -25.84
C LYS A 2 1.79 1.25 -26.21
N LEU A 3 1.64 0.93 -27.49
CA LEU A 3 1.39 -0.44 -27.98
C LEU A 3 2.68 -1.26 -28.18
N ASN A 4 3.84 -0.60 -28.25
CA ASN A 4 5.10 -1.26 -28.61
C ASN A 4 5.80 -2.01 -27.46
N THR A 5 5.62 -1.62 -26.21
CA THR A 5 6.31 -2.28 -25.07
C THR A 5 5.62 -3.58 -24.68
N THR A 6 4.30 -3.62 -24.71
CA THR A 6 3.51 -4.85 -24.47
C THR A 6 3.71 -5.86 -25.61
N ILE A 7 3.84 -5.40 -26.88
CA ILE A 7 4.12 -6.24 -28.02
C ILE A 7 5.55 -6.80 -27.98
N LYS A 8 6.55 -6.03 -27.49
CA LYS A 8 7.94 -6.52 -27.35
C LYS A 8 8.09 -7.59 -26.28
N ILE A 9 7.37 -7.51 -25.17
CA ILE A 9 7.32 -8.58 -24.15
C ILE A 9 6.67 -9.84 -24.75
N ILE A 10 5.63 -9.71 -25.59
CA ILE A 10 5.01 -10.81 -26.33
C ILE A 10 5.99 -11.39 -27.37
N THR A 11 6.83 -10.57 -27.99
CA THR A 11 7.82 -11.02 -29.00
C THR A 11 8.99 -11.77 -28.35
N ILE A 12 9.43 -11.41 -27.14
CA ILE A 12 10.43 -12.17 -26.38
C ILE A 12 9.86 -13.51 -25.91
N LEU A 13 8.57 -13.58 -25.61
CA LEU A 13 7.87 -14.86 -25.33
C LEU A 13 7.68 -15.73 -26.59
N ALA A 14 7.76 -15.19 -27.81
CA ALA A 14 7.53 -15.90 -29.06
C ALA A 14 8.78 -16.52 -29.70
N MET A 15 10.00 -16.18 -29.27
CA MET A 15 11.26 -16.70 -29.87
C MET A 15 11.76 -18.04 -29.31
N GLY A 16 11.00 -18.70 -28.44
CA GLY A 16 11.34 -20.02 -27.88
C GLY A 16 10.51 -21.18 -28.43
N TYR A 17 10.39 -21.35 -29.74
CA TYR A 17 9.67 -22.49 -30.32
C TYR A 17 10.45 -23.78 -30.25
N TYR A 18 9.98 -24.75 -29.45
CA TYR A 18 10.08 -26.18 -29.74
C TYR A 18 8.80 -26.89 -29.28
N LEU A 19 8.13 -27.52 -30.24
CA LEU A 19 7.00 -28.43 -30.02
C LEU A 19 7.52 -29.72 -29.38
N SER A 20 7.06 -30.06 -28.20
CA SER A 20 7.00 -31.48 -27.76
C SER A 20 5.77 -31.67 -26.87
N CYS A 21 4.85 -32.51 -27.34
CA CYS A 21 3.77 -33.09 -26.56
C CYS A 21 4.28 -34.09 -25.54
N SER A 22 3.64 -34.12 -24.40
CA SER A 22 3.76 -35.08 -23.28
C SER A 22 4.77 -34.75 -22.20
N GLY A 23 4.29 -34.30 -21.09
CA GLY A 23 4.96 -34.24 -19.79
C GLY A 23 3.91 -33.82 -18.72
N THR A 24 3.77 -34.67 -17.74
CA THR A 24 2.90 -34.51 -16.59
C THR A 24 2.97 -33.07 -16.03
N VAL A 25 1.85 -32.42 -16.03
CA VAL A 25 1.64 -31.15 -15.36
C VAL A 25 1.94 -31.37 -13.88
N ASN A 26 3.06 -30.85 -13.37
CA ASN A 26 3.17 -30.62 -11.94
C ASN A 26 2.14 -29.53 -11.59
N HIS A 27 0.91 -29.97 -11.37
CA HIS A 27 -0.02 -29.19 -10.60
C HIS A 27 0.68 -28.85 -9.27
N ILE A 28 0.64 -27.59 -8.85
CA ILE A 28 0.70 -27.27 -7.44
C ILE A 28 -0.31 -28.23 -6.83
N SER A 29 0.18 -29.26 -6.12
CA SER A 29 -0.70 -30.30 -5.58
C SER A 29 -1.74 -29.58 -4.75
N PRO A 30 -3.05 -29.68 -5.04
CA PRO A 30 -4.02 -29.15 -4.13
C PRO A 30 -3.80 -29.95 -2.84
N TYR A 31 -3.24 -29.26 -1.84
CA TYR A 31 -3.19 -29.80 -0.49
C TYR A 31 -4.64 -30.04 -0.10
N GLU A 32 -5.06 -31.30 -0.03
CA GLU A 32 -6.35 -31.65 0.51
C GLU A 32 -6.32 -31.29 2.00
N TYR A 33 -7.02 -30.19 2.35
CA TYR A 33 -7.34 -29.90 3.73
C TYR A 33 -8.15 -31.07 4.30
N LYS A 34 -7.49 -31.89 5.11
CA LYS A 34 -8.12 -33.04 5.84
C LYS A 34 -8.67 -32.58 7.20
N GLY A 35 -9.15 -31.36 7.31
CA GLY A 35 -9.68 -30.86 8.57
C GLY A 35 -11.21 -30.84 8.56
N ASP A 36 -11.82 -31.76 9.32
CA ASP A 36 -13.24 -31.72 9.71
C ASP A 36 -13.53 -30.59 10.72
N LYS A 37 -12.69 -29.52 10.76
CA LYS A 37 -12.89 -28.45 11.73
C LYS A 37 -14.07 -27.59 11.30
N LEU A 38 -15.06 -27.54 12.17
CA LEU A 38 -16.23 -26.70 12.00
C LEU A 38 -15.92 -25.29 12.48
N PHE A 39 -16.06 -24.30 11.60
CA PHE A 39 -16.02 -22.89 11.97
C PHE A 39 -17.42 -22.30 11.98
N LYS A 40 -17.66 -21.39 12.91
CA LYS A 40 -18.95 -20.72 13.07
C LYS A 40 -18.75 -19.27 13.50
N ALA A 41 -19.37 -18.33 12.80
CA ALA A 41 -19.34 -16.92 13.17
C ALA A 41 -20.73 -16.29 13.03
N THR A 42 -21.01 -15.29 13.86
CA THR A 42 -22.15 -14.38 13.68
C THR A 42 -21.68 -13.04 13.14
N ILE A 43 -22.29 -12.58 12.08
CA ILE A 43 -22.00 -11.34 11.39
C ILE A 43 -23.17 -10.38 11.65
N TYR A 44 -22.85 -9.24 12.24
CA TYR A 44 -23.76 -8.10 12.40
C TYR A 44 -23.33 -7.03 11.41
N ARG A 45 -24.21 -6.61 10.51
CA ARG A 45 -23.94 -5.43 9.70
C ARG A 45 -24.66 -4.23 10.29
N ASP A 46 -23.94 -3.16 10.51
CA ASP A 46 -24.53 -1.92 11.02
C ASP A 46 -25.31 -1.15 9.93
N ASN A 47 -25.91 -0.04 10.30
CA ASN A 47 -26.68 0.81 9.39
C ASN A 47 -25.84 1.49 8.29
N MET A 48 -24.51 1.46 8.40
CA MET A 48 -23.54 1.94 7.39
C MET A 48 -22.99 0.78 6.54
N GLY A 49 -23.34 -0.46 6.84
CA GLY A 49 -22.90 -1.66 6.13
C GLY A 49 -21.61 -2.26 6.64
N VAL A 50 -20.99 -1.68 7.66
CA VAL A 50 -19.75 -2.22 8.25
C VAL A 50 -20.06 -3.55 8.93
N PRO A 51 -19.30 -4.62 8.63
CA PRO A 51 -19.49 -5.90 9.29
C PRO A 51 -18.79 -5.92 10.65
N HIS A 52 -19.50 -6.39 11.65
CA HIS A 52 -18.98 -6.73 12.98
C HIS A 52 -19.09 -8.25 13.15
N ILE A 53 -17.95 -8.90 13.25
CA ILE A 53 -17.84 -10.35 13.23
C ILE A 53 -17.58 -10.84 14.66
N PHE A 54 -18.36 -11.82 15.11
CA PHE A 54 -18.23 -12.45 16.41
C PHE A 54 -18.02 -13.94 16.26
N GLY A 55 -16.94 -14.46 16.84
CA GLY A 55 -16.62 -15.88 16.91
C GLY A 55 -16.23 -16.31 18.31
N ASP A 56 -16.45 -17.60 18.64
CA ASP A 56 -16.01 -18.16 19.92
C ASP A 56 -14.48 -18.24 19.97
N THR A 57 -13.83 -18.55 18.83
CA THR A 57 -12.38 -18.58 18.68
C THR A 57 -11.91 -17.50 17.71
N ASP A 58 -10.61 -17.19 17.73
CA ASP A 58 -9.98 -16.30 16.75
C ASP A 58 -10.21 -16.81 15.32
N ALA A 59 -10.13 -18.13 15.13
CA ALA A 59 -10.38 -18.77 13.85
C ALA A 59 -11.85 -18.63 13.38
N ASP A 60 -12.81 -18.76 14.28
CA ASP A 60 -14.23 -18.55 13.95
C ASP A 60 -14.47 -17.10 13.51
N ALA A 61 -13.91 -16.13 14.22
CA ALA A 61 -14.03 -14.72 13.88
C ALA A 61 -13.40 -14.42 12.50
N VAL A 62 -12.23 -14.99 12.21
CA VAL A 62 -11.54 -14.82 10.92
C VAL A 62 -12.29 -15.51 9.77
N PHE A 63 -12.91 -16.66 10.02
CA PHE A 63 -13.82 -17.31 9.07
C PHE A 63 -14.99 -16.40 8.68
N GLY A 64 -15.61 -15.75 9.68
CA GLY A 64 -16.67 -14.78 9.48
C GLY A 64 -16.21 -13.55 8.71
N LEU A 65 -15.02 -13.02 9.03
CA LEU A 65 -14.42 -11.89 8.33
C LEU A 65 -14.23 -12.20 6.84
N ALA A 66 -13.68 -13.37 6.51
CA ALA A 66 -13.43 -13.77 5.14
C ALA A 66 -14.73 -13.87 4.33
N TYR A 67 -15.79 -14.41 4.92
CA TYR A 67 -17.10 -14.50 4.29
C TYR A 67 -17.71 -13.10 4.06
N ALA A 68 -17.73 -12.23 5.08
CA ALA A 68 -18.27 -10.88 4.98
C ALA A 68 -17.52 -10.01 3.97
N HIS A 69 -16.19 -10.15 3.91
CA HIS A 69 -15.38 -9.46 2.92
C HIS A 69 -15.64 -9.96 1.50
N ALA A 70 -15.84 -11.29 1.33
CA ALA A 70 -16.22 -11.85 0.04
C ALA A 70 -17.61 -11.39 -0.43
N GLU A 71 -18.58 -11.18 0.48
CA GLU A 71 -19.88 -10.58 0.13
C GLU A 71 -19.72 -9.19 -0.50
N ASP A 72 -18.76 -8.41 -0.03
CA ASP A 72 -18.57 -7.02 -0.43
C ASP A 72 -17.57 -6.85 -1.59
N ASP A 73 -16.50 -7.66 -1.67
CA ASP A 73 -15.42 -7.53 -2.66
C ASP A 73 -14.82 -8.89 -3.10
N PHE A 74 -15.65 -9.80 -3.54
CA PHE A 74 -15.21 -11.13 -3.95
C PHE A 74 -14.22 -11.12 -5.11
N LYS A 75 -14.45 -10.22 -6.08
CA LYS A 75 -13.61 -10.14 -7.27
C LYS A 75 -12.17 -9.78 -6.94
N THR A 76 -11.94 -8.76 -6.13
CA THR A 76 -10.58 -8.31 -5.79
C THR A 76 -9.82 -9.39 -5.01
N ILE A 77 -10.51 -10.09 -4.07
CA ILE A 77 -9.92 -11.21 -3.33
C ILE A 77 -9.50 -12.33 -4.27
N GLN A 78 -10.36 -12.71 -5.24
CA GLN A 78 -10.02 -13.75 -6.22
C GLN A 78 -8.81 -13.34 -7.08
N ASP A 79 -8.81 -12.10 -7.62
CA ASP A 79 -7.74 -11.60 -8.47
C ASP A 79 -6.39 -11.62 -7.76
N LEU A 80 -6.37 -11.21 -6.48
CA LEU A 80 -5.19 -11.23 -5.64
C LEU A 80 -4.65 -12.66 -5.45
N LEU A 81 -5.52 -13.60 -5.06
CA LEU A 81 -5.11 -14.99 -4.80
C LEU A 81 -4.74 -15.72 -6.10
N MET A 82 -5.35 -15.36 -7.23
CA MET A 82 -4.89 -15.82 -8.55
C MET A 82 -3.49 -15.28 -8.88
N GLY A 83 -3.21 -14.01 -8.55
CA GLY A 83 -1.88 -13.43 -8.65
C GLY A 83 -0.87 -14.21 -7.84
N ALA A 84 -1.16 -14.47 -6.58
CA ALA A 84 -0.30 -15.25 -5.67
C ALA A 84 -0.05 -16.70 -6.17
N ARG A 85 -1.01 -17.30 -6.86
CA ARG A 85 -0.82 -18.62 -7.53
C ARG A 85 -0.11 -18.55 -8.88
N GLY A 86 0.10 -17.35 -9.43
CA GLY A 86 0.70 -17.18 -10.76
C GLY A 86 -0.21 -17.72 -11.88
N ILE A 87 -1.51 -17.47 -11.82
CA ILE A 87 -2.52 -17.96 -12.77
C ILE A 87 -3.45 -16.89 -13.34
N LEU A 88 -3.15 -15.60 -13.14
CA LEU A 88 -3.95 -14.48 -13.69
C LEU A 88 -4.06 -14.53 -15.20
N ALA A 89 -2.96 -14.84 -15.91
CA ALA A 89 -2.95 -14.91 -17.36
C ALA A 89 -3.88 -16.01 -17.90
N SER A 90 -4.14 -17.03 -17.10
CA SER A 90 -5.06 -18.12 -17.47
C SER A 90 -6.53 -17.68 -17.48
N GLU A 91 -6.85 -16.53 -16.86
CA GLU A 91 -8.19 -15.94 -16.85
C GLU A 91 -8.28 -14.69 -17.71
N TYR A 92 -7.28 -13.81 -17.59
CA TYR A 92 -7.33 -12.46 -18.18
C TYR A 92 -6.43 -12.27 -19.41
N GLY A 93 -5.71 -13.33 -19.85
CA GLY A 93 -4.89 -13.32 -21.06
C GLY A 93 -3.48 -12.79 -20.87
N ALA A 94 -2.77 -12.66 -21.99
CA ALA A 94 -1.33 -12.46 -22.07
C ALA A 94 -0.79 -11.23 -21.31
N LYS A 95 -1.59 -10.19 -21.14
CA LYS A 95 -1.16 -8.98 -20.41
C LYS A 95 -0.79 -9.24 -18.95
N PHE A 96 -1.28 -10.34 -18.36
CA PHE A 96 -0.98 -10.74 -16.99
C PHE A 96 0.10 -11.81 -16.87
N ALA A 97 0.64 -12.34 -18.00
CA ALA A 97 1.71 -13.31 -17.97
C ALA A 97 3.00 -12.82 -17.24
N PRO A 98 3.38 -11.52 -17.31
CA PRO A 98 4.48 -10.99 -16.49
C PRO A 98 4.24 -11.10 -14.99
N VAL A 99 3.01 -10.92 -14.52
CA VAL A 99 2.63 -11.07 -13.11
C VAL A 99 2.77 -12.54 -12.67
N ASP A 100 2.26 -13.46 -13.47
CA ASP A 100 2.40 -14.90 -13.19
C ASP A 100 3.87 -15.32 -13.20
N PHE A 101 4.68 -14.81 -14.14
CA PHE A 101 6.12 -15.07 -14.18
C PHE A 101 6.83 -14.54 -12.92
N TYR A 102 6.46 -13.36 -12.46
CA TYR A 102 7.05 -12.75 -11.27
C TYR A 102 6.93 -13.65 -10.03
N VAL A 103 5.77 -14.25 -9.78
CA VAL A 103 5.54 -15.15 -8.64
C VAL A 103 6.50 -16.36 -8.67
N HIS A 104 6.70 -16.91 -9.86
CA HIS A 104 7.67 -18.00 -10.04
C HIS A 104 9.11 -17.54 -9.88
N LEU A 105 9.44 -16.35 -10.39
CA LEU A 105 10.78 -15.78 -10.31
C LEU A 105 11.19 -15.54 -8.85
N ILE A 106 10.33 -14.88 -8.04
CA ILE A 106 10.62 -14.62 -6.62
C ILE A 106 10.49 -15.87 -5.73
N GLY A 107 9.87 -16.95 -6.22
CA GLY A 107 9.87 -18.26 -5.57
C GLY A 107 8.89 -18.46 -4.43
N VAL A 108 7.79 -17.74 -4.41
CA VAL A 108 6.77 -17.82 -3.34
C VAL A 108 6.41 -19.26 -2.98
N TRP A 109 6.06 -20.06 -3.99
CA TRP A 109 5.63 -21.44 -3.75
C TRP A 109 6.77 -22.42 -3.43
N ASP A 110 7.99 -22.09 -3.79
CA ASP A 110 9.15 -22.90 -3.40
C ASP A 110 9.39 -22.79 -1.89
N ASP A 111 9.33 -21.56 -1.37
CA ASP A 111 9.42 -21.30 0.07
C ASP A 111 8.25 -21.96 0.84
N ILE A 112 7.03 -21.76 0.40
CA ILE A 112 5.84 -22.33 1.05
C ILE A 112 5.92 -23.85 1.10
N ASN A 113 6.27 -24.50 0.00
CA ASN A 113 6.29 -25.96 -0.06
C ASN A 113 7.39 -26.58 0.81
N THR A 114 8.45 -25.84 1.09
CA THR A 114 9.60 -26.35 1.85
C THR A 114 9.62 -25.92 3.32
N ARG A 115 9.03 -24.79 3.65
CA ARG A 115 9.24 -24.13 4.95
C ARG A 115 7.96 -23.89 5.77
N TYR A 116 6.79 -23.82 5.13
CA TYR A 116 5.51 -23.49 5.78
C TYR A 116 5.23 -24.35 7.02
N ASP A 117 5.40 -25.67 6.93
CA ASP A 117 5.05 -26.58 8.00
C ASP A 117 5.96 -26.41 9.24
N GLN A 118 7.20 -25.94 9.03
CA GLN A 118 8.21 -25.78 10.07
C GLN A 118 8.23 -24.37 10.68
N GLU A 119 7.94 -23.33 9.89
CA GLU A 119 8.15 -21.95 10.29
C GLU A 119 6.88 -21.24 10.71
N ILE A 120 5.72 -21.65 10.20
CA ILE A 120 4.45 -21.01 10.56
C ILE A 120 3.87 -21.70 11.80
N PRO A 121 3.60 -20.95 12.90
CA PRO A 121 2.96 -21.50 14.11
C PRO A 121 1.57 -22.09 13.80
N GLU A 122 1.18 -23.14 14.55
CA GLU A 122 -0.10 -23.83 14.33
C GLU A 122 -1.31 -22.90 14.48
N GLU A 123 -1.25 -21.94 15.40
CA GLU A 123 -2.29 -20.92 15.56
C GLU A 123 -2.47 -20.07 14.29
N ILE A 124 -1.37 -19.70 13.64
CA ILE A 124 -1.40 -18.89 12.40
C ILE A 124 -1.85 -19.75 11.22
N LYS A 125 -1.44 -21.02 11.14
CA LYS A 125 -1.99 -21.96 10.16
C LYS A 125 -3.50 -22.05 10.29
N MET A 126 -4.01 -22.14 11.52
CA MET A 126 -5.45 -22.22 11.79
C MET A 126 -6.20 -20.96 11.35
N ILE A 127 -5.64 -19.77 11.61
CA ILE A 127 -6.18 -18.49 11.15
C ILE A 127 -6.25 -18.45 9.62
N CYS A 128 -5.18 -18.87 8.94
CA CYS A 128 -5.14 -18.90 7.47
C CYS A 128 -6.14 -19.92 6.89
N GLU A 129 -6.28 -21.10 7.48
CA GLU A 129 -7.25 -22.11 7.07
C GLU A 129 -8.69 -21.63 7.28
N ALA A 130 -8.99 -20.99 8.41
CA ALA A 130 -10.29 -20.42 8.69
C ALA A 130 -10.67 -19.33 7.67
N TYR A 131 -9.72 -18.46 7.33
CA TYR A 131 -9.93 -17.43 6.30
C TYR A 131 -10.20 -18.05 4.92
N ALA A 132 -9.40 -19.03 4.52
CA ALA A 132 -9.62 -19.77 3.28
C ALA A 132 -10.98 -20.47 3.27
N ALA A 133 -11.40 -21.08 4.40
CA ALA A 133 -12.71 -21.71 4.54
C ALA A 133 -13.86 -20.71 4.37
N GLY A 134 -13.74 -19.48 4.89
CA GLY A 134 -14.76 -18.43 4.72
C GLY A 134 -14.94 -18.03 3.25
N ILE A 135 -13.84 -17.82 2.53
CA ILE A 135 -13.89 -17.53 1.09
C ILE A 135 -14.45 -18.73 0.31
N ASN A 136 -14.03 -19.96 0.62
CA ASN A 136 -14.53 -21.17 -0.03
C ASN A 136 -16.05 -21.34 0.18
N LYS A 137 -16.54 -21.05 1.38
CA LYS A 137 -17.97 -21.07 1.71
C LYS A 137 -18.74 -20.10 0.80
N TYR A 138 -18.32 -18.83 0.75
CA TYR A 138 -18.93 -17.84 -0.13
C TYR A 138 -18.90 -18.28 -1.60
N ALA A 139 -17.75 -18.76 -2.08
CA ALA A 139 -17.57 -19.25 -3.45
C ALA A 139 -18.47 -20.45 -3.79
N SER A 140 -18.76 -21.31 -2.81
CA SER A 140 -19.64 -22.47 -3.00
C SER A 140 -21.11 -22.09 -3.19
N GLU A 141 -21.51 -20.97 -2.58
CA GLU A 141 -22.86 -20.41 -2.65
C GLU A 141 -23.03 -19.49 -3.87
N ASN A 142 -21.96 -18.83 -4.32
CA ASN A 142 -21.97 -17.89 -5.43
C ASN A 142 -21.22 -18.42 -6.66
N LYS A 143 -21.68 -19.56 -7.18
CA LYS A 143 -21.01 -20.31 -8.27
C LYS A 143 -20.84 -19.54 -9.58
N ASN A 144 -21.69 -18.57 -9.84
CA ASN A 144 -21.65 -17.74 -11.06
C ASN A 144 -20.54 -16.68 -11.00
N GLU A 145 -20.11 -16.27 -9.81
CA GLU A 145 -19.09 -15.24 -9.59
C GLU A 145 -17.72 -15.84 -9.36
N ARG A 146 -17.66 -17.13 -8.98
CA ARG A 146 -16.38 -17.77 -8.67
C ARG A 146 -15.58 -18.10 -9.91
N ILE A 147 -14.27 -17.88 -9.85
CA ILE A 147 -13.30 -18.38 -10.83
C ILE A 147 -12.93 -19.81 -10.46
N ALA A 148 -13.60 -20.79 -11.07
CA ALA A 148 -13.61 -22.19 -10.65
C ALA A 148 -12.21 -22.80 -10.42
N ARG A 149 -11.20 -22.40 -11.23
CA ARG A 149 -9.82 -22.92 -11.14
C ARG A 149 -9.04 -22.46 -9.91
N LEU A 150 -9.55 -21.44 -9.20
CA LEU A 150 -8.93 -20.95 -7.97
C LEU A 150 -9.28 -21.84 -6.75
N TYR A 151 -10.41 -22.54 -6.80
CA TYR A 151 -10.95 -23.24 -5.65
C TYR A 151 -10.68 -24.75 -5.66
N PRO A 152 -10.53 -25.40 -4.50
CA PRO A 152 -10.56 -24.79 -3.17
C PRO A 152 -9.29 -24.02 -2.82
N LEU A 153 -9.43 -23.03 -1.92
CA LEU A 153 -8.32 -22.35 -1.25
C LEU A 153 -7.94 -23.09 0.03
N ASN A 154 -6.74 -22.88 0.52
CA ASN A 154 -6.25 -23.35 1.82
C ASN A 154 -5.34 -22.29 2.48
N GLY A 155 -4.87 -22.54 3.71
CA GLY A 155 -4.07 -21.58 4.47
C GLY A 155 -2.77 -21.17 3.79
N ARG A 156 -2.17 -22.04 2.97
CA ARG A 156 -0.94 -21.74 2.20
C ARG A 156 -1.19 -20.66 1.16
N ASP A 157 -2.39 -20.59 0.56
CA ASP A 157 -2.76 -19.54 -0.39
C ASP A 157 -2.78 -18.16 0.27
N ILE A 158 -3.19 -18.11 1.53
CA ILE A 158 -3.27 -16.86 2.30
C ILE A 158 -1.86 -16.33 2.59
N ILE A 159 -0.94 -17.19 3.04
CA ILE A 159 0.48 -16.81 3.21
C ILE A 159 1.09 -16.40 1.86
N ALA A 160 0.81 -17.16 0.78
CA ALA A 160 1.29 -16.84 -0.57
C ALA A 160 0.84 -15.44 -1.01
N GLY A 161 -0.40 -15.06 -0.69
CA GLY A 161 -0.94 -13.73 -0.97
C GLY A 161 -0.09 -12.62 -0.38
N TRP A 162 0.36 -12.75 0.86
CA TRP A 162 1.21 -11.78 1.53
C TRP A 162 2.64 -11.78 0.99
N MET A 163 3.25 -12.94 0.80
CA MET A 163 4.60 -13.06 0.21
C MET A 163 4.66 -12.47 -1.20
N TYR A 164 3.59 -12.61 -1.97
CA TYR A 164 3.45 -12.05 -3.31
C TYR A 164 3.31 -10.53 -3.31
N GLN A 165 2.48 -9.99 -2.39
CA GLN A 165 2.15 -8.55 -2.37
C GLN A 165 3.25 -7.66 -1.79
N ILE A 166 3.88 -8.10 -0.71
CA ILE A 166 4.83 -7.25 0.04
C ILE A 166 5.94 -6.68 -0.83
N PRO A 167 6.64 -7.43 -1.70
CA PRO A 167 7.69 -6.86 -2.53
C PRO A 167 7.20 -5.80 -3.54
N TYR A 168 5.92 -5.84 -3.96
CA TYR A 168 5.34 -4.77 -4.77
C TYR A 168 5.30 -3.42 -4.04
N LEU A 169 5.15 -3.44 -2.72
CA LEU A 169 5.01 -2.22 -1.93
C LEU A 169 6.28 -1.35 -1.96
N TYR A 170 7.44 -1.95 -2.21
CA TYR A 170 8.70 -1.23 -2.41
C TYR A 170 9.31 -1.36 -3.81
N GLY A 171 8.51 -1.79 -4.79
CA GLY A 171 8.79 -1.57 -6.23
C GLY A 171 9.74 -2.55 -6.88
N ILE A 172 9.87 -3.78 -6.37
CA ILE A 172 10.76 -4.80 -6.97
C ILE A 172 10.37 -5.13 -8.42
N GLU A 173 9.07 -5.13 -8.75
CA GLU A 173 8.57 -5.38 -10.10
C GLU A 173 9.05 -4.33 -11.11
N ARG A 174 9.25 -3.09 -10.67
CA ARG A 174 9.77 -2.01 -11.51
C ARG A 174 11.24 -2.18 -11.82
N ILE A 175 12.03 -2.61 -10.83
CA ILE A 175 13.44 -2.97 -11.03
C ILE A 175 13.54 -4.10 -12.04
N ILE A 176 12.77 -5.18 -11.84
CA ILE A 176 12.69 -6.30 -12.77
C ILE A 176 12.32 -5.81 -14.16
N GLY A 177 11.26 -4.98 -14.28
CA GLY A 177 10.81 -4.42 -15.57
C GLY A 177 11.87 -3.56 -16.26
N LYS A 178 12.72 -2.83 -15.51
CA LYS A 178 13.81 -2.05 -16.09
C LYS A 178 14.98 -2.94 -16.53
N LEU A 179 15.30 -4.00 -15.78
CA LEU A 179 16.34 -4.97 -16.18
C LEU A 179 15.98 -5.75 -17.45
N PHE A 180 14.68 -5.86 -17.80
CA PHE A 180 14.25 -6.46 -19.06
C PHE A 180 14.38 -5.56 -20.30
N LYS A 181 14.91 -4.33 -20.19
CA LYS A 181 15.17 -3.47 -21.36
C LYS A 181 16.34 -4.01 -22.20
N GLU A 182 16.41 -3.58 -23.48
CA GLU A 182 17.46 -4.00 -24.40
C GLU A 182 18.86 -3.49 -23.99
N GLU A 183 18.92 -2.32 -23.35
CA GLU A 183 20.16 -1.69 -22.87
C GLU A 183 20.27 -1.82 -21.35
N LYS A 184 21.50 -1.94 -20.86
CA LYS A 184 21.80 -1.95 -19.42
C LYS A 184 21.27 -0.65 -18.80
N PRO A 185 20.34 -0.71 -17.85
CA PRO A 185 19.83 0.48 -17.19
C PRO A 185 20.95 1.24 -16.48
N SER A 186 20.99 2.56 -16.64
CA SER A 186 21.87 3.40 -15.84
C SER A 186 21.43 3.38 -14.37
N PHE A 187 22.35 3.69 -13.46
CA PHE A 187 22.06 3.75 -12.03
C PHE A 187 20.87 4.68 -11.72
N GLY A 188 20.86 5.92 -12.23
CA GLY A 188 19.74 6.85 -12.02
C GLY A 188 18.39 6.33 -12.54
N LEU A 189 18.40 5.44 -13.53
CA LEU A 189 17.18 4.77 -14.02
C LEU A 189 16.70 3.68 -13.06
N LEU A 190 17.61 2.99 -12.37
CA LEU A 190 17.27 2.01 -11.34
C LEU A 190 16.82 2.70 -10.05
N GLU A 191 17.52 3.75 -9.64
CA GLU A 191 17.12 4.57 -8.49
C GLU A 191 15.73 5.19 -8.70
N SER A 192 15.40 5.65 -9.92
CA SER A 192 14.07 6.14 -10.25
C SER A 192 13.01 5.03 -10.27
N ALA A 193 13.39 3.75 -10.35
CA ALA A 193 12.46 2.64 -10.19
C ALA A 193 12.13 2.37 -8.73
N LEU A 194 13.10 2.54 -7.86
CA LEU A 194 12.90 2.49 -6.41
C LEU A 194 12.14 3.74 -5.93
N ARG A 195 12.40 4.90 -6.53
CA ARG A 195 11.61 6.11 -6.35
C ARG A 195 10.40 6.03 -7.27
N LYS A 196 9.25 5.90 -6.70
CA LYS A 196 7.92 5.71 -7.31
C LYS A 196 7.68 6.58 -8.55
N ASP A 197 8.10 6.10 -9.74
CA ASP A 197 7.69 6.69 -11.02
C ASP A 197 6.26 6.30 -11.37
N ILE A 198 5.48 7.19 -12.00
CA ILE A 198 4.04 6.98 -12.26
C ILE A 198 3.82 5.64 -12.96
N ASP A 199 3.27 4.68 -12.22
CA ASP A 199 2.80 3.40 -12.75
C ASP A 199 1.42 3.61 -13.39
N PRO A 200 1.17 3.02 -14.59
CA PRO A 200 -0.16 2.98 -15.19
C PRO A 200 -1.24 2.31 -14.32
N MET A 201 -0.85 1.55 -13.30
CA MET A 201 -1.74 0.91 -12.33
C MET A 201 -2.04 1.79 -11.09
N ASN A 202 -1.55 3.04 -11.03
CA ASN A 202 -1.78 4.01 -9.94
C ASN A 202 -1.26 3.59 -8.55
N ILE A 203 -0.36 2.63 -8.46
CA ILE A 203 0.25 2.21 -7.17
C ILE A 203 1.16 3.31 -6.60
N ASP A 204 1.58 4.25 -7.43
CA ASP A 204 2.56 5.30 -7.10
C ASP A 204 2.04 6.45 -6.24
N LEU A 205 0.74 6.55 -6.05
CA LEU A 205 0.11 7.60 -5.24
C LEU A 205 -0.15 7.15 -3.80
N ILE A 206 0.52 6.08 -3.36
CA ILE A 206 0.40 5.55 -2.01
C ILE A 206 1.05 6.51 -1.03
N GLY A 207 0.28 6.98 -0.10
CA GLY A 207 0.71 7.81 1.01
C GLY A 207 -0.16 7.59 2.23
N SER A 208 0.10 8.31 3.31
CA SER A 208 -0.73 8.27 4.51
C SER A 208 -0.34 9.40 5.45
N ASN A 209 -1.18 9.67 6.45
CA ASN A 209 -0.81 10.42 7.63
C ASN A 209 -1.07 9.57 8.86
N VAL A 210 -0.15 9.54 9.80
CA VAL A 210 -0.38 9.06 11.16
C VAL A 210 0.05 10.15 12.13
N ILE A 211 -0.83 10.48 13.08
CA ILE A 211 -0.58 11.52 14.07
C ILE A 211 -1.08 11.02 15.42
N GLY A 212 -0.23 11.08 16.44
CA GLY A 212 -0.60 10.76 17.81
C GLY A 212 -0.36 11.93 18.74
N ILE A 213 -1.29 12.21 19.64
CA ILE A 213 -1.13 13.18 20.72
C ILE A 213 -1.35 12.54 22.08
N ALA A 214 -0.43 12.82 23.00
CA ALA A 214 -0.52 12.40 24.39
C ALA A 214 -1.39 13.37 25.21
N PRO A 215 -1.89 12.97 26.39
CA PRO A 215 -2.71 13.81 27.26
C PRO A 215 -2.13 15.21 27.55
N LYS A 216 -0.81 15.33 27.69
CA LYS A 216 -0.13 16.61 27.95
C LYS A 216 -0.16 17.62 26.80
N LYS A 217 -0.48 17.17 25.56
CA LYS A 217 -0.63 18.00 24.36
C LYS A 217 -2.10 18.25 24.02
N SER A 218 -3.01 17.55 24.67
CA SER A 218 -4.44 17.63 24.48
C SER A 218 -5.09 18.57 25.50
N SER A 219 -5.97 19.47 25.08
CA SER A 219 -6.63 20.44 25.98
C SER A 219 -7.61 19.81 26.97
N ASP A 220 -8.10 18.60 26.67
CA ASP A 220 -9.04 17.82 27.47
C ASP A 220 -8.43 16.57 28.12
N GLY A 221 -7.12 16.40 27.98
CA GLY A 221 -6.39 15.27 28.57
C GLY A 221 -6.61 13.91 27.89
N TYR A 222 -7.22 13.88 26.72
CA TYR A 222 -7.37 12.65 25.93
C TYR A 222 -6.07 12.25 25.22
N THR A 223 -5.87 10.95 25.06
CA THR A 223 -4.93 10.43 24.07
C THR A 223 -5.66 10.31 22.74
N ARG A 224 -5.04 10.73 21.63
CA ARG A 224 -5.65 10.62 20.29
C ARG A 224 -4.71 10.01 19.29
N LEU A 225 -5.27 9.21 18.39
CA LEU A 225 -4.58 8.66 17.24
C LEU A 225 -5.40 8.94 15.97
N LEU A 226 -4.78 9.60 15.00
CA LEU A 226 -5.31 9.73 13.65
C LEU A 226 -4.72 8.65 12.76
N ILE A 227 -5.59 7.87 12.16
CA ILE A 227 -5.34 6.90 11.10
C ILE A 227 -5.88 7.50 9.82
N ASN A 228 -5.00 7.79 8.86
CA ASN A 228 -5.43 8.41 7.62
C ASN A 228 -4.64 7.88 6.44
N THR A 229 -5.24 6.94 5.73
CA THR A 229 -4.61 6.28 4.59
C THR A 229 -4.85 7.04 3.29
N HIS A 230 -3.83 7.03 2.41
CA HIS A 230 -3.93 7.55 1.05
C HIS A 230 -3.59 6.42 0.09
N GLN A 231 -4.62 5.71 -0.36
CA GLN A 231 -4.50 4.55 -1.23
C GLN A 231 -5.40 4.72 -2.45
N PRO A 232 -5.21 3.91 -3.50
CA PRO A 232 -6.21 3.74 -4.55
C PRO A 232 -7.59 3.40 -3.96
N TRP A 233 -8.63 4.01 -4.52
CA TRP A 233 -10.01 3.84 -4.04
C TRP A 233 -10.65 2.52 -4.50
N SER A 234 -9.93 1.74 -5.31
CA SER A 234 -10.35 0.42 -5.78
C SER A 234 -9.12 -0.45 -6.09
N GLY A 235 -9.31 -1.76 -6.14
CA GLY A 235 -8.27 -2.74 -6.46
C GLY A 235 -7.55 -3.31 -5.22
N PRO A 236 -6.43 -4.01 -5.40
CA PRO A 236 -5.84 -4.88 -4.37
C PRO A 236 -5.28 -4.16 -3.14
N THR A 237 -5.14 -2.84 -3.19
CA THR A 237 -4.67 -2.00 -2.08
C THR A 237 -5.75 -1.04 -1.57
N SER A 238 -7.02 -1.22 -1.97
CA SER A 238 -8.15 -0.50 -1.37
C SER A 238 -8.42 -1.01 0.04
N TRP A 239 -8.91 -0.14 0.90
CA TRP A 239 -9.22 -0.51 2.29
C TRP A 239 -10.64 -1.03 2.42
N TYR A 240 -10.80 -2.07 3.24
CA TYR A 240 -12.07 -2.58 3.72
C TYR A 240 -12.17 -2.36 5.22
N GLU A 241 -13.28 -1.81 5.70
CA GLU A 241 -13.52 -1.57 7.12
C GLU A 241 -14.27 -2.73 7.74
N ALA A 242 -13.79 -3.24 8.88
CA ALA A 242 -14.45 -4.29 9.66
C ALA A 242 -14.15 -4.17 11.15
N HIS A 243 -15.01 -4.77 11.98
CA HIS A 243 -14.76 -5.07 13.38
C HIS A 243 -14.79 -6.59 13.59
N VAL A 244 -13.74 -7.11 14.24
CA VAL A 244 -13.56 -8.55 14.48
C VAL A 244 -13.41 -8.79 15.96
N HIS A 245 -14.25 -9.65 16.51
CA HIS A 245 -14.27 -10.01 17.94
C HIS A 245 -14.23 -11.53 18.12
N SER A 246 -13.41 -11.99 19.05
CA SER A 246 -13.38 -13.38 19.55
C SER A 246 -13.29 -13.42 21.06
N GLU A 247 -13.74 -14.52 21.65
CA GLU A 247 -13.56 -14.75 23.10
C GLU A 247 -12.11 -15.12 23.47
N GLU A 248 -11.25 -15.40 22.47
CA GLU A 248 -9.82 -15.68 22.66
C GLU A 248 -8.96 -14.41 22.68
N GLY A 249 -9.54 -13.22 22.47
CA GLY A 249 -8.91 -11.93 22.71
C GLY A 249 -8.71 -11.02 21.50
N ILE A 250 -9.09 -11.38 20.29
CA ILE A 250 -9.21 -10.40 19.20
C ILE A 250 -10.44 -9.52 19.49
N ASN A 251 -10.23 -8.19 19.45
CA ASN A 251 -11.32 -7.21 19.48
C ASN A 251 -10.85 -5.95 18.76
N MET A 252 -10.76 -6.03 17.42
CA MET A 252 -10.16 -5.01 16.58
C MET A 252 -11.16 -4.40 15.60
N ALA A 253 -11.23 -3.08 15.56
CA ALA A 253 -11.97 -2.33 14.53
C ALA A 253 -10.99 -1.48 13.71
N GLY A 254 -11.07 -1.59 12.39
CA GLY A 254 -10.15 -0.86 11.52
C GLY A 254 -10.23 -1.26 10.06
N GLY A 255 -9.16 -0.90 9.33
CA GLY A 255 -8.99 -1.19 7.92
C GLY A 255 -8.11 -2.42 7.69
N LEU A 256 -8.46 -3.16 6.64
CA LEU A 256 -7.67 -4.29 6.14
C LEU A 256 -7.66 -4.31 4.62
N PHE A 257 -6.62 -4.91 4.05
CA PHE A 257 -6.52 -5.12 2.60
C PHE A 257 -7.31 -6.37 2.15
N PRO A 258 -7.77 -6.42 0.90
CA PRO A 258 -8.32 -7.63 0.33
C PRO A 258 -7.37 -8.82 0.53
N GLY A 259 -7.91 -9.96 0.96
CA GLY A 259 -7.11 -11.14 1.26
C GLY A 259 -6.42 -11.15 2.63
N SER A 260 -6.60 -10.12 3.47
CA SER A 260 -6.07 -10.11 4.83
C SER A 260 -7.01 -10.79 5.83
N PRO A 261 -6.54 -11.78 6.60
CA PRO A 261 -7.31 -12.38 7.67
C PRO A 261 -7.39 -11.55 8.95
N LEU A 262 -6.67 -10.43 9.01
CA LEU A 262 -6.48 -9.62 10.22
C LEU A 262 -6.61 -8.13 9.90
N VAL A 263 -7.02 -7.35 10.89
CA VAL A 263 -7.03 -5.89 10.79
C VAL A 263 -5.59 -5.40 10.67
N ASN A 264 -5.31 -4.64 9.62
CA ASN A 264 -3.94 -4.17 9.35
C ASN A 264 -3.61 -2.89 10.12
N HIS A 265 -4.59 -2.00 10.31
CA HIS A 265 -4.50 -0.85 11.19
C HIS A 265 -5.86 -0.51 11.80
N GLY A 266 -5.88 0.05 12.97
CA GLY A 266 -7.12 0.33 13.69
C GLY A 266 -6.89 0.42 15.19
N HIS A 267 -7.92 0.03 15.95
CA HIS A 267 -7.86 0.07 17.41
C HIS A 267 -8.63 -1.09 18.03
N ASN A 268 -8.22 -1.41 19.25
CA ASN A 268 -9.00 -2.18 20.21
C ASN A 268 -9.36 -1.30 21.42
N PRO A 269 -10.03 -1.80 22.45
CA PRO A 269 -10.34 -0.99 23.65
C PRO A 269 -9.13 -0.37 24.34
N ASN A 270 -7.93 -0.94 24.16
CA ASN A 270 -6.73 -0.59 24.91
C ASN A 270 -5.78 0.33 24.15
N LEU A 271 -5.63 0.12 22.85
CA LEU A 271 -4.61 0.74 22.00
C LEU A 271 -5.03 0.79 20.53
N GLY A 272 -4.27 1.53 19.73
CA GLY A 272 -4.42 1.55 18.30
C GLY A 272 -3.11 1.88 17.59
N TRP A 273 -3.04 1.54 16.31
CA TRP A 273 -1.88 1.86 15.47
C TRP A 273 -2.27 2.13 14.01
N SER A 274 -1.35 2.79 13.33
CA SER A 274 -1.44 2.98 11.89
C SER A 274 -0.06 3.00 11.25
N PHE A 275 -0.06 2.83 9.92
CA PHE A 275 1.13 2.83 9.10
C PHE A 275 1.16 4.01 8.15
N THR A 276 2.37 4.48 7.82
CA THR A 276 2.62 5.29 6.63
C THR A 276 3.75 4.66 5.82
N SER A 277 3.69 4.77 4.49
CA SER A 277 4.79 4.29 3.65
C SER A 277 6.06 5.06 3.95
N ASN A 278 7.17 4.36 4.06
CA ASN A 278 8.53 4.88 4.03
C ASN A 278 9.26 4.36 2.78
N SER A 279 10.48 4.82 2.53
CA SER A 279 11.23 4.45 1.34
C SER A 279 12.70 4.13 1.66
N PRO A 280 12.95 3.21 2.63
CA PRO A 280 14.30 2.75 2.88
C PRO A 280 14.85 2.01 1.66
N ASP A 281 16.17 1.96 1.54
CA ASP A 281 16.82 1.16 0.50
C ASP A 281 16.81 -0.33 0.89
N LEU A 282 15.92 -1.08 0.28
CA LEU A 282 15.63 -2.49 0.59
C LEU A 282 16.02 -3.46 -0.51
N VAL A 283 16.60 -3.01 -1.63
CA VAL A 283 16.84 -3.86 -2.80
C VAL A 283 18.22 -3.62 -3.38
N ASP A 284 19.00 -4.69 -3.54
CA ASP A 284 20.31 -4.67 -4.16
C ASP A 284 20.35 -5.52 -5.44
N ILE A 285 21.09 -5.04 -6.44
CA ILE A 285 21.25 -5.70 -7.72
C ILE A 285 22.71 -6.14 -7.86
N TYR A 286 22.93 -7.44 -7.92
CA TYR A 286 24.24 -8.05 -8.06
C TYR A 286 24.53 -8.35 -9.51
N GLU A 287 25.67 -7.88 -10.03
CA GLU A 287 26.16 -8.28 -11.34
C GLU A 287 26.96 -9.59 -11.20
N LEU A 288 26.47 -10.66 -11.83
CA LEU A 288 27.08 -11.99 -11.75
C LEU A 288 28.12 -12.19 -12.86
N GLU A 289 29.32 -12.65 -12.48
CA GLU A 289 30.34 -13.11 -13.39
C GLU A 289 30.00 -14.55 -13.85
N ILE A 290 29.58 -14.70 -15.10
CA ILE A 290 29.12 -15.99 -15.65
C ILE A 290 30.29 -16.76 -16.26
N ASN A 291 30.31 -18.09 -16.05
CA ASN A 291 31.31 -18.97 -16.63
C ASN A 291 31.18 -19.00 -18.17
N PRO A 292 32.24 -18.62 -18.93
CA PRO A 292 32.19 -18.62 -20.39
C PRO A 292 31.94 -20.01 -21.01
N GLU A 293 32.30 -21.09 -20.30
CA GLU A 293 32.12 -22.49 -20.76
C GLU A 293 30.76 -23.07 -20.34
N ASN A 294 30.08 -22.45 -19.37
CA ASN A 294 28.80 -22.93 -18.87
C ASN A 294 27.92 -21.75 -18.33
N ASP A 295 26.98 -21.30 -19.12
CA ASP A 295 26.12 -20.16 -18.82
C ASP A 295 25.19 -20.38 -17.60
N ASN A 296 25.14 -21.56 -17.02
CA ASN A 296 24.43 -21.88 -15.78
C ASN A 296 25.38 -21.93 -14.56
N GLN A 297 26.59 -21.39 -14.67
CA GLN A 297 27.50 -21.21 -13.55
C GLN A 297 27.92 -19.77 -13.41
N TYR A 298 28.03 -19.32 -12.17
CA TYR A 298 28.51 -17.97 -11.80
C TYR A 298 29.67 -18.09 -10.81
N ARG A 299 30.55 -17.09 -10.82
CA ARG A 299 31.69 -17.02 -9.89
C ARG A 299 31.25 -16.51 -8.54
N PHE A 300 31.72 -17.15 -7.46
CA PHE A 300 31.53 -16.71 -6.09
C PHE A 300 32.71 -17.18 -5.23
N ASP A 301 33.39 -16.25 -4.55
CA ASP A 301 34.60 -16.49 -3.75
C ASP A 301 35.64 -17.35 -4.48
N GLY A 302 35.90 -17.00 -5.75
CA GLY A 302 36.88 -17.66 -6.59
C GLY A 302 36.46 -19.03 -7.17
N LYS A 303 35.25 -19.52 -6.90
CA LYS A 303 34.72 -20.80 -7.37
C LYS A 303 33.56 -20.62 -8.33
N TRP A 304 33.37 -21.58 -9.25
CA TRP A 304 32.18 -21.66 -10.09
C TRP A 304 31.07 -22.41 -9.37
N ASN A 305 29.95 -21.69 -9.07
CA ASN A 305 28.75 -22.25 -8.46
C ASN A 305 27.64 -22.37 -9.50
N SER A 306 26.85 -23.44 -9.43
CA SER A 306 25.72 -23.61 -10.34
C SER A 306 24.56 -22.72 -9.95
N LEU A 307 23.91 -22.10 -10.95
CA LEU A 307 22.57 -21.51 -10.78
C LEU A 307 21.57 -22.65 -10.57
N GLU A 308 20.63 -22.44 -9.65
CA GLU A 308 19.41 -23.24 -9.62
C GLU A 308 18.57 -22.89 -10.84
N VAL A 309 18.17 -23.89 -11.62
CA VAL A 309 17.37 -23.71 -12.84
C VAL A 309 16.08 -24.49 -12.72
N LYS A 310 14.94 -23.80 -12.84
CA LYS A 310 13.62 -24.41 -12.81
C LYS A 310 12.82 -24.02 -14.06
N GLU A 311 12.23 -25.01 -14.75
CA GLU A 311 11.26 -24.75 -15.81
C GLU A 311 9.88 -24.53 -15.19
N VAL A 312 9.24 -23.41 -15.51
CA VAL A 312 7.89 -23.05 -15.08
C VAL A 312 6.95 -22.98 -16.28
N GLN A 313 5.67 -23.23 -16.05
CA GLN A 313 4.65 -23.23 -17.08
C GLN A 313 3.63 -22.13 -16.80
N LEU A 314 3.52 -21.17 -17.69
CA LEU A 314 2.53 -20.11 -17.65
C LEU A 314 1.35 -20.50 -18.56
N LYS A 315 0.16 -20.59 -18.01
CA LYS A 315 -1.08 -20.80 -18.78
C LYS A 315 -1.65 -19.46 -19.18
N VAL A 316 -1.77 -19.22 -20.49
CA VAL A 316 -2.23 -17.94 -21.05
C VAL A 316 -3.51 -18.17 -21.82
N LYS A 317 -4.61 -17.53 -21.40
CA LYS A 317 -5.90 -17.58 -22.08
C LYS A 317 -5.81 -16.97 -23.47
N ILE A 318 -6.23 -17.72 -24.47
CA ILE A 318 -6.29 -17.26 -25.87
C ILE A 318 -7.73 -16.90 -26.22
N TRP A 319 -8.65 -17.83 -26.03
CA TRP A 319 -10.07 -17.64 -26.36
C TRP A 319 -10.97 -18.62 -25.59
N GLY A 320 -12.05 -18.13 -24.99
CA GLY A 320 -12.99 -18.95 -24.22
C GLY A 320 -12.26 -19.74 -23.12
N PRO A 321 -12.42 -21.07 -23.02
CA PRO A 321 -11.72 -21.92 -22.04
C PRO A 321 -10.32 -22.35 -22.49
N ILE A 322 -9.88 -21.96 -23.70
CA ILE A 322 -8.62 -22.42 -24.31
C ILE A 322 -7.45 -21.61 -23.79
N ASN A 323 -6.49 -22.31 -23.15
CA ASN A 323 -5.23 -21.74 -22.68
C ASN A 323 -4.07 -22.32 -23.49
N TRP A 324 -3.08 -21.47 -23.78
CA TRP A 324 -1.78 -21.88 -24.30
C TRP A 324 -0.79 -21.96 -23.13
N THR A 325 0.06 -22.99 -23.13
CA THR A 325 1.12 -23.15 -22.13
C THR A 325 2.43 -22.61 -22.68
N VAL A 326 2.98 -21.60 -22.01
CA VAL A 326 4.30 -21.04 -22.31
C VAL A 326 5.28 -21.57 -21.26
N LYS A 327 6.36 -22.21 -21.70
CA LYS A 327 7.43 -22.67 -20.82
C LYS A 327 8.49 -21.58 -20.68
N GLN A 328 8.88 -21.30 -19.44
CA GLN A 328 9.92 -20.33 -19.10
C GLN A 328 10.90 -20.93 -18.10
N LYS A 329 12.15 -20.46 -18.11
CA LYS A 329 13.13 -20.83 -17.08
C LYS A 329 13.25 -19.69 -16.09
N VAL A 330 13.23 -20.01 -14.82
CA VAL A 330 13.63 -19.13 -13.72
C VAL A 330 14.96 -19.62 -13.17
N TYR A 331 15.79 -18.67 -12.76
CA TYR A 331 17.14 -18.93 -12.27
C TYR A 331 17.29 -18.32 -10.88
N ARG A 332 18.08 -18.97 -10.01
CA ARG A 332 18.44 -18.45 -8.70
C ARG A 332 19.90 -18.63 -8.39
N SER A 333 20.47 -17.71 -7.67
CA SER A 333 21.79 -17.76 -7.08
C SER A 333 21.69 -17.63 -5.56
N ILE A 334 22.82 -17.64 -4.87
CA ILE A 334 22.89 -17.37 -3.43
C ILE A 334 22.35 -15.98 -3.07
N HIS A 335 22.36 -15.02 -4.01
CA HIS A 335 21.87 -13.67 -3.80
C HIS A 335 20.34 -13.55 -3.90
N GLY A 336 19.69 -14.46 -4.64
CA GLY A 336 18.25 -14.45 -4.91
C GLY A 336 17.91 -14.76 -6.37
N PRO A 337 16.72 -14.35 -6.86
CA PRO A 337 16.28 -14.55 -8.24
C PRO A 337 17.24 -13.89 -9.24
N VAL A 338 17.44 -14.56 -10.39
CA VAL A 338 18.43 -14.17 -11.41
C VAL A 338 17.75 -13.91 -12.74
N LEU A 339 18.11 -12.78 -13.37
CA LEU A 339 17.72 -12.40 -14.72
C LEU A 339 18.93 -12.45 -15.65
N LYS A 340 18.84 -13.25 -16.73
CA LYS A 340 19.82 -13.30 -17.82
C LYS A 340 19.38 -12.39 -18.94
N GLN A 341 20.18 -11.37 -19.28
CA GLN A 341 19.91 -10.40 -20.34
C GLN A 341 21.10 -10.31 -21.30
N SER A 342 20.92 -9.75 -22.49
CA SER A 342 21.99 -9.55 -23.46
C SER A 342 23.11 -8.63 -22.95
N HIS A 343 22.80 -7.75 -22.04
CA HIS A 343 23.71 -6.77 -21.45
C HIS A 343 24.30 -7.20 -20.09
N GLY A 344 23.98 -8.42 -19.60
CA GLY A 344 24.52 -8.96 -18.34
C GLY A 344 23.60 -9.94 -17.64
N THR A 345 24.10 -10.56 -16.58
CA THR A 345 23.33 -11.44 -15.71
C THR A 345 23.26 -10.83 -14.30
N TYR A 346 22.06 -10.67 -13.79
CA TYR A 346 21.82 -9.94 -12.56
C TYR A 346 21.04 -10.79 -11.56
N ALA A 347 21.50 -10.82 -10.32
CA ALA A 347 20.71 -11.34 -9.21
C ALA A 347 20.09 -10.16 -8.43
N ILE A 348 18.90 -10.38 -7.89
CA ILE A 348 18.17 -9.38 -7.11
C ILE A 348 18.03 -9.92 -5.69
N ARG A 349 18.52 -9.14 -4.70
CA ARG A 349 18.29 -9.41 -3.28
C ARG A 349 17.47 -8.30 -2.68
N TYR A 350 16.47 -8.66 -1.89
CA TYR A 350 15.54 -7.69 -1.30
C TYR A 350 15.20 -8.06 0.15
N SER A 351 14.87 -7.07 0.93
CA SER A 351 14.48 -7.27 2.32
C SER A 351 13.18 -8.06 2.41
N GLY A 352 13.12 -8.99 3.37
CA GLY A 352 11.99 -9.89 3.51
C GLY A 352 11.96 -11.01 2.45
N ILE A 353 13.04 -11.20 1.67
CA ILE A 353 13.18 -12.39 0.84
C ILE A 353 13.05 -13.64 1.73
N HIS A 354 12.12 -14.53 1.39
CA HIS A 354 11.77 -15.73 2.17
C HIS A 354 11.02 -15.47 3.50
N GLU A 355 10.58 -14.23 3.82
CA GLU A 355 9.81 -13.96 5.04
C GLU A 355 8.32 -14.36 4.87
N MET A 356 7.83 -15.25 5.73
CA MET A 356 6.45 -15.76 5.70
C MET A 356 5.63 -15.37 6.93
N ARG A 357 6.26 -14.78 7.98
CA ARG A 357 5.62 -14.55 9.29
C ARG A 357 4.90 -13.22 9.42
N THR A 358 4.66 -12.51 8.31
CA THR A 358 3.95 -11.23 8.33
C THR A 358 2.58 -11.33 9.02
N LEU A 359 1.83 -12.42 8.78
CA LEU A 359 0.54 -12.64 9.44
C LEU A 359 0.68 -12.96 10.92
N GLU A 360 1.76 -13.63 11.34
CA GLU A 360 2.07 -13.82 12.75
C GLU A 360 2.29 -12.47 13.44
N GLN A 361 3.04 -11.57 12.83
CA GLN A 361 3.25 -10.23 13.38
C GLN A 361 1.92 -9.46 13.51
N PHE A 362 1.08 -9.45 12.48
CA PHE A 362 -0.24 -8.82 12.55
C PHE A 362 -1.12 -9.48 13.62
N TYR A 363 -1.12 -10.80 13.74
CA TYR A 363 -1.89 -11.50 14.76
C TYR A 363 -1.50 -11.07 16.18
N ARG A 364 -0.20 -11.05 16.47
CA ARG A 364 0.31 -10.58 17.76
C ARG A 364 -0.04 -9.11 18.00
N MET A 365 0.07 -8.25 17.00
CA MET A 365 -0.34 -6.84 17.10
C MET A 365 -1.83 -6.71 17.41
N ASN A 366 -2.71 -7.47 16.73
CA ASN A 366 -4.16 -7.45 16.95
C ASN A 366 -4.55 -7.87 18.38
N LYS A 367 -3.78 -8.75 19.00
CA LYS A 367 -4.01 -9.25 20.38
C LYS A 367 -3.31 -8.43 21.45
N SER A 368 -2.45 -7.49 21.10
CA SER A 368 -1.74 -6.63 22.05
C SER A 368 -2.71 -5.78 22.88
N THR A 369 -2.44 -5.67 24.17
CA THR A 369 -3.25 -4.92 25.14
C THR A 369 -2.50 -3.73 25.76
N ASN A 370 -1.19 -3.63 25.51
CA ASN A 370 -0.30 -2.58 26.02
C ASN A 370 0.88 -2.37 25.07
N ILE A 371 1.66 -1.32 25.35
CA ILE A 371 2.80 -0.90 24.52
C ILE A 371 3.93 -1.94 24.46
N ASP A 372 4.16 -2.69 25.52
CA ASP A 372 5.26 -3.66 25.57
C ASP A 372 4.93 -4.86 24.68
N GLU A 373 3.72 -5.43 24.79
CA GLU A 373 3.23 -6.49 23.90
C GLU A 373 3.23 -6.05 22.43
N PHE A 374 2.82 -4.80 22.16
CA PHE A 374 2.86 -4.25 20.80
C PHE A 374 4.29 -4.15 20.26
N LYS A 375 5.23 -3.66 21.05
CA LYS A 375 6.65 -3.61 20.67
C LYS A 375 7.28 -5.00 20.49
N ASP A 376 6.90 -5.97 21.31
CA ASP A 376 7.33 -7.36 21.14
C ASP A 376 6.80 -7.97 19.84
N ALA A 377 5.53 -7.67 19.47
CA ALA A 377 4.98 -8.05 18.20
C ALA A 377 5.73 -7.40 17.03
N MET A 378 6.03 -6.10 17.12
CA MET A 378 6.81 -5.38 16.11
C MET A 378 8.26 -5.90 16.01
N ALA A 379 8.86 -6.35 17.11
CA ALA A 379 10.22 -6.89 17.15
C ALA A 379 10.36 -8.25 16.44
N LEU A 380 9.26 -8.93 16.09
CA LEU A 380 9.28 -10.06 15.16
C LEU A 380 9.88 -9.66 13.78
N HIS A 381 9.73 -8.39 13.43
CA HIS A 381 10.37 -7.73 12.30
C HIS A 381 10.09 -8.44 10.97
N ALA A 382 8.84 -8.90 10.78
CA ALA A 382 8.38 -9.60 9.59
C ALA A 382 7.64 -8.68 8.60
N LEU A 383 7.51 -7.37 8.92
CA LEU A 383 7.07 -6.32 8.01
C LEU A 383 8.30 -5.57 7.51
N PRO A 384 8.64 -5.64 6.21
CA PRO A 384 9.90 -5.09 5.70
C PRO A 384 9.95 -3.57 5.65
N MET A 385 8.81 -2.88 5.73
CA MET A 385 8.74 -1.42 5.70
C MET A 385 7.52 -0.92 6.49
N TYR A 386 7.32 0.36 6.54
CA TYR A 386 6.25 1.18 7.13
C TYR A 386 6.64 1.88 8.42
N ASN A 387 6.61 3.21 8.40
CA ASN A 387 6.51 3.98 9.64
C ASN A 387 5.29 3.51 10.42
N THR A 388 5.46 3.29 11.72
CA THR A 388 4.37 2.86 12.58
C THR A 388 4.15 3.88 13.69
N GLY A 389 2.92 4.35 13.83
CA GLY A 389 2.48 5.20 14.93
C GLY A 389 1.48 4.45 15.80
N TYR A 390 1.61 4.61 17.12
CA TYR A 390 0.85 3.93 18.16
C TYR A 390 0.36 4.90 19.22
N ALA A 391 -0.81 4.66 19.79
CA ALA A 391 -1.31 5.33 20.98
C ALA A 391 -2.16 4.38 21.84
N ASP A 392 -2.26 4.64 23.15
CA ASP A 392 -3.02 3.80 24.06
C ASP A 392 -3.83 4.56 25.13
N LYS A 393 -4.69 3.82 25.82
CA LYS A 393 -5.60 4.33 26.85
C LYS A 393 -4.92 4.86 28.12
N VAL A 394 -3.63 4.54 28.34
CA VAL A 394 -2.90 5.04 29.52
C VAL A 394 -2.04 6.25 29.21
N GLY A 395 -2.13 6.76 27.98
CA GLY A 395 -1.50 8.01 27.56
C GLY A 395 -0.16 7.84 26.83
N ASN A 396 0.28 6.61 26.56
CA ASN A 396 1.48 6.40 25.77
C ASN A 396 1.24 6.69 24.30
N ILE A 397 2.24 7.30 23.67
CA ILE A 397 2.36 7.42 22.21
C ILE A 397 3.74 6.90 21.80
N PHE A 398 3.80 6.21 20.66
CA PHE A 398 5.03 5.64 20.15
C PHE A 398 5.11 5.79 18.64
N TYR A 399 6.31 6.10 18.16
CA TYR A 399 6.63 6.13 16.73
C TYR A 399 7.89 5.34 16.44
N VAL A 400 7.88 4.58 15.34
CA VAL A 400 9.07 3.88 14.83
C VAL A 400 9.11 3.95 13.30
N TYR A 401 10.29 4.24 12.76
CA TYR A 401 10.63 4.00 11.35
C TYR A 401 10.92 2.52 11.18
N ASN A 402 9.86 1.72 11.04
CA ASN A 402 10.04 0.27 10.88
C ASN A 402 10.53 -0.04 9.47
N ALA A 403 11.66 -0.73 9.37
CA ALA A 403 12.22 -1.21 8.12
C ALA A 403 13.20 -2.36 8.35
N MET A 404 13.14 -3.40 7.52
CA MET A 404 14.15 -4.46 7.50
C MET A 404 15.40 -3.97 6.76
N ILE A 405 16.10 -2.99 7.33
CA ILE A 405 17.29 -2.37 6.74
C ILE A 405 18.43 -3.39 6.70
N PRO A 406 18.95 -3.75 5.50
CA PRO A 406 20.08 -4.68 5.40
C PRO A 406 21.34 -4.14 6.09
N LYS A 407 22.07 -5.00 6.79
CA LYS A 407 23.42 -4.68 7.26
C LYS A 407 24.41 -4.84 6.12
N ARG A 408 24.74 -3.74 5.49
CA ARG A 408 25.65 -3.65 4.34
C ARG A 408 27.03 -3.23 4.78
N ASP A 409 28.05 -3.64 4.03
CA ASP A 409 29.42 -3.18 4.22
C ASP A 409 29.60 -1.80 3.54
N ASP A 410 29.91 -0.76 4.31
CA ASP A 410 30.04 0.63 3.83
C ASP A 410 31.21 0.85 2.85
N ARG A 411 32.07 -0.17 2.61
CA ARG A 411 33.12 -0.11 1.60
C ARG A 411 32.59 -0.19 0.16
N PHE A 412 31.35 -0.63 -0.05
CA PHE A 412 30.76 -0.79 -1.36
C PHE A 412 29.71 0.31 -1.65
N ASP A 413 29.57 0.64 -2.93
CA ASP A 413 28.50 1.51 -3.39
C ASP A 413 27.21 0.68 -3.62
N TRP A 414 26.29 0.74 -2.68
CA TRP A 414 25.03 0.01 -2.70
C TRP A 414 23.95 0.63 -3.57
N LYS A 415 24.22 1.85 -4.07
CA LYS A 415 23.25 2.53 -4.94
C LYS A 415 23.24 2.01 -6.37
N GLY A 416 24.26 1.23 -6.79
CA GLY A 416 24.42 0.73 -8.14
C GLY A 416 24.32 -0.78 -8.29
N TYR A 417 25.07 -1.29 -9.26
CA TYR A 417 25.29 -2.74 -9.40
C TYR A 417 26.43 -3.15 -8.47
N VAL A 418 26.13 -4.06 -7.54
CA VAL A 418 27.14 -4.60 -6.62
C VAL A 418 27.81 -5.84 -7.19
N PRO A 419 29.10 -6.10 -6.90
CA PRO A 419 29.76 -7.33 -7.32
C PRO A 419 29.06 -8.58 -6.75
N GLY A 420 28.68 -9.52 -7.63
CA GLY A 420 28.03 -10.77 -7.23
C GLY A 420 29.01 -11.95 -7.09
N ASN A 421 30.31 -11.69 -7.18
CA ASN A 421 31.34 -12.73 -7.16
C ASN A 421 32.08 -12.86 -5.82
N THR A 422 31.63 -12.17 -4.78
CA THR A 422 32.23 -12.16 -3.44
C THR A 422 31.20 -12.23 -2.32
N SER A 423 31.53 -12.90 -1.22
CA SER A 423 30.71 -12.95 0.00
C SER A 423 30.72 -11.63 0.77
N GLU A 424 31.65 -10.73 0.52
CA GLU A 424 31.71 -9.43 1.19
C GLU A 424 30.50 -8.53 0.90
N THR A 425 29.86 -8.70 -0.25
CA THR A 425 28.63 -8.00 -0.65
C THR A 425 27.35 -8.76 -0.28
N LEU A 426 27.44 -10.02 0.16
CA LEU A 426 26.27 -10.82 0.51
C LEU A 426 25.80 -10.53 1.94
N TRP A 427 24.88 -9.61 2.11
CA TRP A 427 24.23 -9.40 3.43
C TRP A 427 23.20 -10.50 3.72
N ASN A 428 23.08 -10.87 5.01
CA ASN A 428 22.18 -11.91 5.50
C ASN A 428 21.50 -11.55 6.84
N SER A 429 21.61 -10.30 7.25
CA SER A 429 21.02 -9.79 8.48
C SER A 429 20.55 -8.35 8.32
N TYR A 430 19.68 -7.96 9.23
CA TYR A 430 19.06 -6.63 9.26
C TYR A 430 19.48 -5.85 10.51
N VAL A 431 19.30 -4.53 10.46
CA VAL A 431 19.39 -3.68 11.66
C VAL A 431 18.32 -4.17 12.66
N ASN A 432 18.72 -4.37 13.91
CA ASN A 432 17.79 -4.82 14.94
C ASN A 432 16.68 -3.79 15.16
N PHE A 433 15.46 -4.25 15.43
CA PHE A 433 14.29 -3.39 15.66
C PHE A 433 14.55 -2.28 16.69
N GLN A 434 15.25 -2.59 17.79
CA GLN A 434 15.56 -1.64 18.87
C GLN A 434 16.51 -0.50 18.43
N ASN A 435 17.25 -0.70 17.33
CA ASN A 435 18.19 0.28 16.77
C ASN A 435 17.58 1.13 15.66
N LEU A 436 16.35 0.83 15.24
CA LEU A 436 15.63 1.66 14.26
C LEU A 436 15.27 3.03 14.86
N PRO A 437 15.16 4.09 14.04
CA PRO A 437 14.72 5.40 14.49
C PRO A 437 13.35 5.30 15.16
N GLN A 438 13.26 5.50 16.46
CA GLN A 438 12.02 5.36 17.22
C GLN A 438 12.00 6.25 18.45
N VAL A 439 10.82 6.55 18.95
CA VAL A 439 10.62 7.33 20.18
C VAL A 439 9.35 6.91 20.90
N THR A 440 9.41 6.86 22.22
CA THR A 440 8.26 6.65 23.10
C THR A 440 8.06 7.87 23.96
N ASN A 441 6.82 8.38 24.04
CA ASN A 441 6.41 9.50 24.88
C ASN A 441 7.30 10.76 24.72
N PRO A 442 7.45 11.28 23.49
CA PRO A 442 8.34 12.42 23.22
C PRO A 442 7.96 13.63 24.10
N PRO A 443 8.94 14.48 24.49
CA PRO A 443 8.70 15.66 25.34
C PRO A 443 7.64 16.60 24.78
N GLY A 444 7.56 16.77 23.45
CA GLY A 444 6.56 17.60 22.76
C GLY A 444 5.12 17.08 22.88
N GLY A 445 4.92 15.82 23.32
CA GLY A 445 3.60 15.23 23.51
C GLY A 445 2.87 14.85 22.22
N PHE A 446 3.56 14.81 21.10
CA PHE A 446 3.00 14.36 19.82
C PHE A 446 4.06 13.65 18.97
N PHE A 447 3.58 12.86 18.04
CA PHE A 447 4.33 12.44 16.86
C PHE A 447 3.48 12.62 15.60
N GLN A 448 4.13 12.76 14.47
CA GLN A 448 3.53 12.74 13.15
C GLN A 448 4.42 11.98 12.15
N ASN A 449 3.83 11.34 11.19
CA ASN A 449 4.50 10.99 9.94
C ASN A 449 3.50 11.13 8.77
N CYS A 450 3.96 11.83 7.73
CA CYS A 450 3.22 12.07 6.49
C CYS A 450 4.07 11.67 5.29
N ASN A 451 4.69 10.48 5.33
CA ASN A 451 5.64 9.96 4.34
C ASN A 451 6.82 10.92 4.13
N ALA A 452 7.51 11.24 5.21
CA ALA A 452 8.59 12.21 5.23
C ALA A 452 9.65 11.79 6.25
N ASN A 453 10.72 12.56 6.31
CA ASN A 453 11.85 12.39 7.21
C ASN A 453 11.44 11.98 8.63
N PRO A 454 11.85 10.80 9.13
CA PRO A 454 11.49 10.33 10.46
C PRO A 454 12.12 11.15 11.59
N PHE A 455 13.24 11.85 11.31
CA PHE A 455 13.98 12.61 12.31
C PHE A 455 13.28 13.92 12.73
N LEU A 456 12.18 14.28 12.06
CA LEU A 456 11.29 15.38 12.44
C LEU A 456 9.89 14.89 12.87
N ALA A 457 9.76 13.60 13.19
CA ALA A 457 8.47 13.02 13.56
C ALA A 457 7.85 13.64 14.82
N THR A 458 8.66 14.16 15.75
CA THR A 458 8.20 14.74 17.03
C THR A 458 8.40 16.26 17.14
N GLY A 459 8.64 16.93 16.01
CA GLY A 459 8.85 18.37 15.94
C GLY A 459 10.22 18.75 15.38
N TYR A 460 10.49 20.05 15.24
CA TYR A 460 11.79 20.56 14.76
C TYR A 460 12.94 20.31 15.75
N ARG A 461 12.63 19.99 17.01
CA ARG A 461 13.58 19.56 18.05
C ARG A 461 13.31 18.09 18.40
N SER A 462 13.27 17.26 17.37
CA SER A 462 12.90 15.85 17.51
C SER A 462 13.93 15.05 18.31
N ASP A 463 13.42 14.13 19.13
CA ASP A 463 14.23 13.16 19.89
C ASP A 463 14.51 11.88 19.08
N VAL A 464 13.98 11.77 17.86
CA VAL A 464 14.27 10.67 16.96
C VAL A 464 15.64 10.91 16.34
N THR A 465 16.64 10.16 16.77
CA THR A 465 18.01 10.28 16.27
C THR A 465 18.43 8.99 15.58
N PRO A 466 19.19 9.10 14.46
CA PRO A 466 19.76 7.92 13.81
C PRO A 466 20.95 7.43 14.67
N ARG A 467 20.72 6.47 15.55
CA ARG A 467 21.80 5.81 16.28
C ARG A 467 22.26 4.60 15.47
N GLU A 468 23.54 4.59 15.06
CA GLU A 468 24.22 3.43 14.47
C GLU A 468 23.60 2.92 13.12
N ILE A 469 22.92 3.79 12.38
CA ILE A 469 22.39 3.43 11.05
C ILE A 469 23.31 4.03 10.00
N SER A 470 23.84 3.17 9.12
CA SER A 470 24.64 3.58 7.97
C SER A 470 23.83 4.50 7.02
N PHE A 471 24.51 5.40 6.34
CA PHE A 471 23.94 6.19 5.25
C PHE A 471 23.42 5.32 4.08
N THR A 472 23.90 4.06 3.98
CA THR A 472 23.42 3.07 2.99
C THR A 472 21.99 2.60 3.24
N ALA A 473 21.40 2.94 4.38
CA ALA A 473 20.01 2.60 4.71
C ALA A 473 18.96 3.31 3.83
N GLY A 474 19.35 4.41 3.17
CA GLY A 474 18.48 5.17 2.27
C GLY A 474 17.28 5.83 2.95
N ILE A 475 17.39 6.17 4.26
CA ILE A 475 16.30 6.82 5.00
C ILE A 475 16.01 8.20 4.39
N GLU A 476 14.75 8.52 4.20
CA GLU A 476 14.29 9.78 3.63
C GLU A 476 14.72 10.97 4.47
N THR A 477 15.21 12.01 3.80
CA THR A 477 15.61 13.29 4.43
C THR A 477 14.71 14.46 4.04
N TYR A 478 13.79 14.27 3.10
CA TYR A 478 12.86 15.31 2.63
C TYR A 478 11.67 15.50 3.56
N GLN A 479 11.05 16.70 3.47
CA GLN A 479 9.79 17.01 4.12
C GLN A 479 8.68 17.17 3.08
N SER A 480 7.58 16.43 3.25
CA SER A 480 6.37 16.65 2.45
C SER A 480 5.64 17.89 2.92
N ASN A 481 4.84 18.50 2.03
CA ASN A 481 3.96 19.61 2.43
C ASN A 481 3.10 19.24 3.65
N ARG A 482 2.56 18.02 3.69
CA ARG A 482 1.74 17.52 4.79
C ARG A 482 2.48 17.51 6.12
N SER A 483 3.72 17.01 6.12
CA SER A 483 4.57 17.00 7.31
C SER A 483 4.88 18.42 7.79
N MET A 484 5.26 19.34 6.88
CA MET A 484 5.51 20.75 7.22
C MET A 484 4.26 21.41 7.82
N ARG A 485 3.07 21.14 7.25
CA ARG A 485 1.81 21.66 7.79
C ARG A 485 1.55 21.18 9.21
N VAL A 486 1.66 19.86 9.46
CA VAL A 486 1.46 19.32 10.82
C VAL A 486 2.45 19.93 11.80
N LEU A 487 3.73 19.97 11.44
CA LEU A 487 4.76 20.55 12.32
C LEU A 487 4.45 22.01 12.67
N ASN A 488 4.12 22.84 11.67
CA ASN A 488 3.83 24.26 11.91
C ASN A 488 2.58 24.46 12.76
N LEU A 489 1.51 23.69 12.51
CA LEU A 489 0.26 23.79 13.28
C LEU A 489 0.47 23.29 14.72
N PHE A 490 1.15 22.16 14.90
CA PHE A 490 1.31 21.55 16.21
C PHE A 490 2.36 22.28 17.08
N GLU A 491 3.38 22.89 16.50
CA GLU A 491 4.33 23.68 17.27
C GLU A 491 3.81 25.08 17.65
N ALA A 492 2.93 25.63 16.82
CA ALA A 492 2.29 26.92 17.13
C ALA A 492 1.24 26.82 18.24
N ASP A 493 0.69 25.63 18.42
CA ASP A 493 -0.39 25.38 19.39
C ASP A 493 0.17 24.71 20.65
N SER A 494 -0.14 25.23 21.81
CA SER A 494 0.33 24.67 23.09
C SER A 494 -0.49 23.44 23.52
N LEU A 495 -1.81 23.50 23.38
CA LEU A 495 -2.76 22.44 23.73
C LEU A 495 -3.82 22.33 22.61
N ILE A 496 -3.93 21.18 22.02
CA ILE A 496 -4.80 20.92 20.88
C ILE A 496 -6.15 20.38 21.37
N SER A 497 -7.24 21.06 21.02
CA SER A 497 -8.60 20.57 21.23
C SER A 497 -8.96 19.49 20.21
N ARG A 498 -10.08 18.78 20.46
CA ARG A 498 -10.61 17.80 19.50
C ARG A 498 -10.95 18.44 18.15
N GLU A 499 -11.57 19.60 18.21
CA GLU A 499 -12.01 20.35 17.04
C GLU A 499 -10.82 20.83 16.21
N GLU A 500 -9.78 21.36 16.84
CA GLU A 500 -8.53 21.76 16.18
C GLU A 500 -7.81 20.56 15.56
N PHE A 501 -7.77 19.42 16.26
CA PHE A 501 -7.16 18.19 15.72
C PHE A 501 -7.83 17.72 14.43
N LEU A 502 -9.18 17.77 14.37
CA LEU A 502 -9.94 17.49 13.16
C LEU A 502 -9.74 18.55 12.08
N GLN A 503 -9.69 19.82 12.46
CA GLN A 503 -9.41 20.92 11.54
C GLN A 503 -8.03 20.75 10.90
N TYR A 504 -7.02 20.37 11.68
CA TYR A 504 -5.66 20.10 11.17
C TYR A 504 -5.62 18.88 10.24
N LYS A 505 -6.37 17.80 10.53
CA LYS A 505 -6.53 16.69 9.61
C LYS A 505 -7.01 17.11 8.23
N TYR A 506 -7.95 18.05 8.17
CA TYR A 506 -8.57 18.51 6.94
C TYR A 506 -7.99 19.83 6.43
N ASP A 507 -6.73 20.14 6.80
CA ASP A 507 -6.04 21.35 6.31
C ASP A 507 -5.82 21.29 4.78
N LEU A 508 -6.10 22.41 4.12
CA LEU A 508 -6.14 22.56 2.68
C LEU A 508 -5.00 23.43 2.14
N GLN A 509 -4.03 23.78 2.99
CA GLN A 509 -2.99 24.76 2.68
C GLN A 509 -1.73 24.08 2.15
N TYR A 510 -1.13 24.66 1.11
CA TYR A 510 0.28 24.44 0.79
C TYR A 510 1.15 25.47 1.52
N GLU A 511 2.26 25.01 2.09
CA GLU A 511 3.27 25.88 2.66
C GLU A 511 3.96 26.72 1.57
N LYS A 512 4.42 27.92 1.93
CA LYS A 512 5.14 28.80 1.00
C LYS A 512 6.46 28.21 0.48
N ASN A 513 7.05 27.29 1.22
CA ASN A 513 8.24 26.51 0.87
C ASN A 513 7.92 25.08 0.38
N SER A 514 6.65 24.79 0.07
CA SER A 514 6.26 23.54 -0.53
C SER A 514 6.73 23.44 -1.99
N VAL A 515 6.83 22.20 -2.50
CA VAL A 515 7.16 21.95 -3.92
C VAL A 515 6.16 22.65 -4.85
N MET A 516 4.87 22.70 -4.51
CA MET A 516 3.84 23.39 -5.28
C MET A 516 4.14 24.89 -5.40
N ALA A 517 4.36 25.54 -4.27
CA ALA A 517 4.68 26.96 -4.25
C ALA A 517 6.00 27.28 -4.98
N TYR A 518 7.03 26.45 -4.76
CA TYR A 518 8.32 26.59 -5.44
C TYR A 518 8.17 26.48 -6.96
N ALA A 519 7.48 25.47 -7.44
CA ALA A 519 7.29 25.23 -8.87
C ALA A 519 6.53 26.38 -9.56
N ILE A 520 5.47 26.87 -8.93
CA ILE A 520 4.70 28.01 -9.43
C ILE A 520 5.55 29.27 -9.47
N ASN A 521 6.22 29.62 -8.37
CA ASN A 521 7.06 30.81 -8.29
C ASN A 521 8.17 30.79 -9.35
N ARG A 522 8.84 29.65 -9.47
CA ARG A 522 9.91 29.48 -10.46
C ARG A 522 9.40 29.62 -11.89
N TYR A 523 8.23 29.03 -12.20
CA TYR A 523 7.62 29.16 -13.52
C TYR A 523 7.20 30.61 -13.82
N VAL A 524 6.58 31.29 -12.86
CA VAL A 524 6.16 32.70 -12.99
C VAL A 524 7.35 33.64 -13.24
N GLU A 525 8.52 33.36 -12.65
CA GLU A 525 9.74 34.14 -12.87
C GLU A 525 10.34 33.92 -14.27
N ASP A 526 10.28 32.69 -14.78
CA ASP A 526 11.02 32.30 -15.99
C ASP A 526 10.19 32.41 -17.28
N ILE A 527 8.85 32.37 -17.21
CA ILE A 527 8.00 32.45 -18.41
C ILE A 527 8.11 33.80 -19.11
N LYS A 528 8.28 33.75 -20.43
CA LYS A 528 8.29 34.94 -21.32
C LYS A 528 7.26 34.74 -22.40
N THR A 529 6.11 35.37 -22.26
CA THR A 529 5.03 35.30 -23.25
C THR A 529 4.42 36.68 -23.51
N LYS A 530 3.82 36.87 -24.69
CA LYS A 530 2.97 38.02 -25.03
C LYS A 530 1.50 37.61 -25.19
N ASP A 531 1.20 36.35 -25.06
CA ASP A 531 -0.16 35.84 -25.11
C ASP A 531 -0.93 36.33 -23.89
N LEU A 532 -2.01 37.07 -24.13
CA LEU A 532 -2.81 37.69 -23.08
C LEU A 532 -3.55 36.69 -22.21
N GLU A 533 -3.92 35.53 -22.75
CA GLU A 533 -4.60 34.48 -22.01
C GLU A 533 -3.62 33.77 -21.09
N LEU A 534 -2.43 33.44 -21.59
CA LEU A 534 -1.35 32.88 -20.75
C LEU A 534 -0.94 33.85 -19.64
N LEU A 535 -0.82 35.16 -19.94
CA LEU A 535 -0.52 36.18 -18.94
C LEU A 535 -1.60 36.24 -17.84
N ALA A 536 -2.88 36.16 -18.21
CA ALA A 536 -3.96 36.14 -17.23
C ALA A 536 -3.95 34.87 -16.37
N ALA A 537 -3.62 33.71 -16.95
CA ALA A 537 -3.49 32.44 -16.22
C ALA A 537 -2.27 32.47 -15.26
N VAL A 538 -1.15 33.01 -15.72
CA VAL A 538 0.07 33.21 -14.87
C VAL A 538 -0.23 34.16 -13.73
N ASP A 539 -0.98 35.26 -13.96
CA ASP A 539 -1.37 36.18 -12.91
C ASP A 539 -2.31 35.52 -11.88
N LEU A 540 -3.25 34.68 -12.33
CA LEU A 540 -4.10 33.87 -11.44
C LEU A 540 -3.27 32.93 -10.55
N LEU A 541 -2.28 32.23 -11.12
CA LEU A 541 -1.37 31.34 -10.36
C LEU A 541 -0.47 32.10 -9.39
N LYS A 542 0.07 33.24 -9.82
CA LYS A 542 0.92 34.14 -8.99
C LYS A 542 0.18 34.65 -7.75
N ASN A 543 -1.10 34.98 -7.90
CA ASN A 543 -1.95 35.52 -6.83
C ASN A 543 -2.71 34.43 -6.06
N TRP A 544 -2.47 33.15 -6.34
CA TRP A 544 -3.09 32.06 -5.63
C TRP A 544 -2.68 32.04 -4.15
N ASN A 545 -3.68 31.95 -3.26
CA ASN A 545 -3.46 31.87 -1.81
C ASN A 545 -2.93 30.49 -1.35
N LEU A 546 -2.56 29.61 -2.29
CA LEU A 546 -2.07 28.24 -2.07
C LEU A 546 -3.06 27.34 -1.31
N ARG A 547 -4.38 27.61 -1.41
CA ARG A 547 -5.43 26.82 -0.78
C ARG A 547 -6.26 26.08 -1.81
N THR A 548 -6.74 24.90 -1.40
CA THR A 548 -7.57 24.02 -2.22
C THR A 548 -9.01 23.91 -1.71
N ASP A 549 -9.54 25.04 -1.26
CA ASP A 549 -10.95 25.13 -0.85
C ASP A 549 -11.87 24.93 -2.08
N ILE A 550 -13.07 24.47 -1.84
CA ILE A 550 -14.03 24.08 -2.87
C ILE A 550 -14.39 25.23 -3.83
N ASP A 551 -14.36 26.47 -3.34
CA ASP A 551 -14.65 27.70 -4.07
C ASP A 551 -13.40 28.38 -4.66
N ASN A 552 -12.19 27.83 -4.41
CA ASN A 552 -10.94 28.41 -4.89
C ASN A 552 -10.84 28.31 -6.41
N ARG A 553 -10.63 29.45 -7.07
CA ARG A 553 -10.63 29.55 -8.54
C ARG A 553 -9.30 29.29 -9.21
N ALA A 554 -8.20 29.36 -8.48
CA ALA A 554 -6.86 29.08 -9.01
C ALA A 554 -6.46 27.61 -8.86
N ALA A 555 -7.02 26.91 -7.86
CA ALA A 555 -6.59 25.58 -7.45
C ALA A 555 -6.70 24.52 -8.56
N ALA A 556 -7.81 24.52 -9.32
CA ALA A 556 -7.99 23.56 -10.42
C ALA A 556 -6.93 23.73 -11.52
N LEU A 557 -6.66 24.99 -11.91
CA LEU A 557 -5.63 25.32 -12.89
C LEU A 557 -4.24 24.92 -12.38
N ALA A 558 -3.93 25.23 -11.12
CA ALA A 558 -2.65 24.89 -10.50
C ALA A 558 -2.42 23.37 -10.47
N ILE A 559 -3.39 22.59 -10.01
CA ILE A 559 -3.28 21.13 -9.89
C ILE A 559 -3.12 20.48 -11.28
N LEU A 560 -3.86 20.94 -12.29
CA LEU A 560 -3.74 20.42 -13.66
C LEU A 560 -2.39 20.77 -14.31
N THR A 561 -1.85 21.95 -14.03
CA THR A 561 -0.60 22.43 -14.63
C THR A 561 0.62 21.81 -13.96
N PHE A 562 0.57 21.65 -12.62
CA PHE A 562 1.67 21.15 -11.80
C PHE A 562 1.28 19.81 -11.14
N PRO A 563 1.34 18.69 -11.87
CA PRO A 563 1.07 17.36 -11.31
C PRO A 563 2.27 16.92 -10.47
N LEU A 564 2.48 17.58 -9.32
CA LEU A 564 3.69 17.45 -8.52
C LEU A 564 3.68 16.24 -7.62
N ARG A 565 4.86 15.67 -7.46
CA ARG A 565 5.24 14.63 -6.51
C ARG A 565 5.73 15.23 -5.19
N PHE A 566 6.07 14.38 -4.22
CA PHE A 566 6.32 14.77 -2.84
C PHE A 566 7.66 15.51 -2.61
N ASN A 567 8.62 15.47 -3.56
CA ASN A 567 9.99 15.89 -3.33
C ASN A 567 10.43 16.98 -4.31
N ILE A 568 11.04 18.05 -3.76
CA ILE A 568 11.59 19.17 -4.54
C ILE A 568 12.79 18.74 -5.39
N ASP A 569 13.58 17.77 -4.91
CA ASP A 569 14.79 17.28 -5.62
C ASP A 569 14.41 16.48 -6.90
N GLU A 570 13.16 16.06 -7.03
CA GLU A 570 12.61 15.38 -8.21
C GLU A 570 11.92 16.35 -9.18
N TYR A 571 11.85 17.64 -8.85
CA TYR A 571 11.21 18.65 -9.68
C TYR A 571 12.11 19.06 -10.84
N GLU A 572 11.77 18.60 -12.05
CA GLU A 572 12.40 19.05 -13.29
C GLU A 572 11.75 20.35 -13.75
N HIS A 573 12.50 21.45 -13.71
CA HIS A 573 12.05 22.75 -14.19
C HIS A 573 12.28 22.88 -15.70
N ASP A 574 11.23 22.67 -16.47
CA ASP A 574 11.20 22.84 -17.93
C ASP A 574 10.05 23.79 -18.28
N VAL A 575 10.38 25.05 -18.57
CA VAL A 575 9.39 26.10 -18.82
C VAL A 575 8.50 25.78 -20.02
N ASP A 576 9.06 25.19 -21.09
CA ASP A 576 8.29 24.88 -22.30
C ASP A 576 7.28 23.75 -22.03
N LYS A 577 7.70 22.71 -21.30
CA LYS A 577 6.79 21.62 -20.90
C LYS A 577 5.70 22.10 -19.94
N ILE A 578 6.04 23.00 -19.02
CA ILE A 578 5.05 23.56 -18.10
C ILE A 578 4.09 24.47 -18.85
N THR A 579 4.58 25.30 -19.79
CA THR A 579 3.72 26.16 -20.64
C THR A 579 2.73 25.32 -21.47
N ALA A 580 3.20 24.26 -22.12
CA ALA A 580 2.33 23.36 -22.86
C ALA A 580 1.26 22.72 -21.97
N ARG A 581 1.58 22.37 -20.71
CA ARG A 581 0.59 21.86 -19.76
C ARG A 581 -0.39 22.93 -19.29
N LEU A 582 0.07 24.17 -19.11
CA LEU A 582 -0.79 25.30 -18.76
C LEU A 582 -1.80 25.57 -19.88
N GLU A 583 -1.35 25.60 -21.13
CA GLU A 583 -2.22 25.75 -22.31
C GLU A 583 -3.25 24.61 -22.41
N ASP A 584 -2.84 23.37 -22.21
CA ASP A 584 -3.75 22.22 -22.16
C ASP A 584 -4.78 22.33 -21.02
N SER A 585 -4.33 22.79 -19.83
CA SER A 585 -5.20 23.02 -18.68
C SER A 585 -6.23 24.12 -18.93
N ILE A 586 -5.80 25.24 -19.52
CA ILE A 586 -6.68 26.34 -19.94
C ILE A 586 -7.72 25.82 -20.92
N ASN A 587 -7.28 25.11 -21.97
CA ASN A 587 -8.16 24.56 -22.99
C ASN A 587 -9.18 23.57 -22.41
N LYS A 588 -8.76 22.66 -21.53
CA LYS A 588 -9.64 21.73 -20.84
C LYS A 588 -10.74 22.46 -20.05
N LEU A 589 -10.34 23.42 -19.22
CA LEU A 589 -11.28 24.17 -18.40
C LEU A 589 -12.21 25.03 -19.24
N LYS A 590 -11.72 25.76 -20.22
CA LYS A 590 -12.56 26.56 -21.12
C LYS A 590 -13.54 25.73 -21.95
N THR A 591 -13.11 24.58 -22.46
CA THR A 591 -13.97 23.71 -23.27
C THR A 591 -15.19 23.24 -22.48
N HIS A 592 -15.02 22.94 -21.21
CA HIS A 592 -16.09 22.35 -20.37
C HIS A 592 -16.82 23.36 -19.49
N PHE A 593 -16.17 24.48 -19.12
CA PHE A 593 -16.73 25.46 -18.19
C PHE A 593 -16.80 26.89 -18.74
N GLY A 594 -16.33 27.11 -19.98
CA GLY A 594 -16.35 28.44 -20.63
C GLY A 594 -15.28 29.41 -20.11
N ARG A 595 -14.51 29.03 -19.09
CA ARG A 595 -13.47 29.84 -18.42
C ARG A 595 -12.42 28.94 -17.78
N PHE A 596 -11.21 29.45 -17.49
CA PHE A 596 -10.14 28.67 -16.84
C PHE A 596 -10.06 28.90 -15.32
N ASP A 597 -10.61 29.98 -14.78
CA ASP A 597 -10.68 30.31 -13.35
C ASP A 597 -11.93 29.71 -12.70
N VAL A 598 -12.08 28.39 -12.78
CA VAL A 598 -13.26 27.65 -12.32
C VAL A 598 -13.08 27.29 -10.84
N PRO A 599 -14.13 27.40 -10.00
CA PRO A 599 -14.07 26.89 -8.63
C PRO A 599 -13.65 25.42 -8.58
N LEU A 600 -12.76 25.05 -7.65
CA LEU A 600 -12.22 23.69 -7.58
C LEU A 600 -13.34 22.64 -7.51
N GLY A 601 -14.35 22.86 -6.69
CA GLY A 601 -15.44 21.91 -6.48
C GLY A 601 -16.35 21.68 -7.68
N ASP A 602 -16.35 22.58 -8.68
CA ASP A 602 -17.05 22.35 -9.93
C ASP A 602 -16.29 21.36 -10.82
N VAL A 603 -14.98 21.33 -10.70
CA VAL A 603 -14.06 20.53 -11.52
C VAL A 603 -13.66 19.23 -10.84
N GLN A 604 -13.32 19.27 -9.55
CA GLN A 604 -12.84 18.11 -8.77
C GLN A 604 -13.99 17.38 -8.10
N ARG A 605 -14.19 16.11 -8.51
CA ARG A 605 -15.39 15.36 -8.16
C ARG A 605 -15.10 13.97 -7.61
N LEU A 606 -15.91 13.55 -6.62
CA LEU A 606 -16.11 12.16 -6.24
C LEU A 606 -17.31 11.64 -7.03
N VAL A 607 -17.08 10.64 -7.87
CA VAL A 607 -18.13 10.02 -8.69
C VAL A 607 -18.19 8.52 -8.37
N ARG A 608 -19.37 8.04 -7.97
CA ARG A 608 -19.60 6.64 -7.64
C ARG A 608 -21.07 6.26 -7.82
N GLY A 609 -21.41 5.50 -8.88
CA GLY A 609 -22.80 5.21 -9.24
C GLY A 609 -23.56 6.50 -9.53
N ASP A 610 -24.66 6.73 -8.84
CA ASP A 610 -25.51 7.91 -8.92
C ASP A 610 -24.99 9.15 -8.15
N VAL A 611 -23.91 8.96 -7.39
CA VAL A 611 -23.29 10.04 -6.59
C VAL A 611 -22.27 10.81 -7.41
N ASP A 612 -22.39 12.15 -7.42
CA ASP A 612 -21.45 13.11 -7.98
C ASP A 612 -21.32 14.30 -7.03
N LEU A 613 -20.22 14.34 -6.25
CA LEU A 613 -20.02 15.29 -5.17
C LEU A 613 -18.77 16.13 -5.38
N PRO A 614 -18.79 17.43 -5.02
CA PRO A 614 -17.59 18.25 -5.04
C PRO A 614 -16.59 17.78 -3.99
N LEU A 615 -15.31 17.92 -4.31
CA LEU A 615 -14.22 17.66 -3.35
C LEU A 615 -13.28 18.86 -3.25
N ASP A 616 -12.92 19.20 -2.03
CA ASP A 616 -11.77 20.03 -1.70
C ASP A 616 -10.50 19.18 -1.51
N GLY A 617 -9.37 19.83 -1.23
CA GLY A 617 -8.08 19.15 -1.09
C GLY A 617 -7.35 19.00 -2.42
N GLY A 618 -6.16 18.42 -2.36
CA GLY A 618 -5.32 18.26 -3.56
C GLY A 618 -4.07 17.45 -3.30
N PRO A 619 -3.25 17.22 -4.32
CA PRO A 619 -2.02 16.45 -4.20
C PRO A 619 -1.09 17.04 -3.14
N GLY A 620 -0.72 16.26 -2.11
CA GLY A 620 0.18 16.70 -1.05
C GLY A 620 -0.43 17.64 0.00
N ASN A 621 -1.73 17.86 0.03
CA ASN A 621 -2.43 18.44 1.18
C ASN A 621 -2.65 17.38 2.28
N LEU A 622 -2.95 17.81 3.52
CA LEU A 622 -3.39 16.89 4.57
C LEU A 622 -4.74 16.24 4.19
N ARG A 623 -5.59 16.97 3.51
CA ARG A 623 -6.72 16.44 2.74
C ARG A 623 -6.22 16.04 1.35
N ALA A 624 -5.52 14.92 1.25
CA ALA A 624 -4.94 14.47 0.00
C ALA A 624 -5.99 13.92 -0.97
N ILE A 625 -6.07 14.50 -2.16
CA ILE A 625 -6.96 14.07 -3.26
C ILE A 625 -6.15 14.05 -4.55
N TYR A 626 -6.17 12.91 -5.24
CA TYR A 626 -5.53 12.73 -6.53
C TYR A 626 -6.58 12.37 -7.57
N THR A 627 -6.47 12.97 -8.75
CA THR A 627 -7.50 12.93 -9.77
C THR A 627 -6.94 12.59 -11.14
N THR A 628 -7.80 12.04 -11.99
CA THR A 628 -7.57 11.91 -13.43
C THR A 628 -8.59 12.74 -14.19
N TRP A 629 -8.14 13.43 -15.26
CA TRP A 629 -9.06 14.13 -16.15
C TRP A 629 -9.85 13.13 -16.96
N LYS A 630 -11.16 13.11 -16.76
CA LYS A 630 -12.09 12.22 -17.44
C LYS A 630 -13.45 12.93 -17.62
N ASP A 631 -14.04 12.80 -18.79
CA ASP A 631 -15.38 13.33 -19.09
C ASP A 631 -15.56 14.81 -18.71
N GLY A 632 -14.50 15.62 -18.97
CA GLY A 632 -14.51 17.06 -18.70
C GLY A 632 -14.32 17.46 -17.24
N ARG A 633 -13.92 16.54 -16.35
CA ARG A 633 -13.75 16.77 -14.91
C ARG A 633 -12.51 16.07 -14.36
N MET A 634 -12.06 16.52 -13.21
CA MET A 634 -11.03 15.89 -12.39
C MET A 634 -11.71 14.86 -11.49
N ILE A 635 -11.76 13.60 -11.91
CA ILE A 635 -12.37 12.51 -11.12
C ILE A 635 -11.36 11.96 -10.15
N ALA A 636 -11.71 12.00 -8.86
CA ALA A 636 -10.88 11.47 -7.79
C ALA A 636 -10.87 9.93 -7.79
N HIS A 637 -9.69 9.36 -7.57
CA HIS A 637 -9.49 7.90 -7.58
C HIS A 637 -8.49 7.40 -6.53
N THR A 638 -7.77 8.29 -5.88
CA THR A 638 -6.72 8.00 -4.89
C THR A 638 -6.61 9.17 -3.92
N GLY A 639 -6.06 8.96 -2.77
CA GLY A 639 -5.90 9.96 -1.71
C GLY A 639 -6.55 9.52 -0.42
N ASP A 640 -7.04 10.46 0.37
CA ASP A 640 -7.84 10.13 1.54
C ASP A 640 -8.83 9.02 1.19
N CYS A 641 -8.84 7.95 1.96
CA CYS A 641 -9.76 6.83 1.76
C CYS A 641 -10.33 6.36 3.09
N TYR A 642 -9.68 5.43 3.79
CA TYR A 642 -10.07 5.11 5.16
C TYR A 642 -9.45 6.11 6.13
N VAL A 643 -10.28 6.88 6.83
CA VAL A 643 -9.89 7.81 7.89
C VAL A 643 -10.55 7.36 9.18
N GLN A 644 -9.75 7.19 10.26
CA GLN A 644 -10.26 6.89 11.59
C GLN A 644 -9.58 7.78 12.61
N MET A 645 -10.36 8.37 13.51
CA MET A 645 -9.89 9.04 14.70
C MET A 645 -10.27 8.22 15.93
N VAL A 646 -9.27 7.86 16.73
CA VAL A 646 -9.43 7.11 17.97
C VAL A 646 -9.06 8.01 19.14
N GLU A 647 -9.88 8.00 20.17
CA GLU A 647 -9.75 8.82 21.36
C GLU A 647 -9.91 7.96 22.62
N TRP A 648 -8.96 8.06 23.52
CA TRP A 648 -9.07 7.47 24.86
C TRP A 648 -9.17 8.58 25.88
N SER A 649 -10.27 8.56 26.63
CA SER A 649 -10.51 9.52 27.71
C SER A 649 -9.60 9.31 28.89
N PRO A 650 -9.44 10.30 29.80
CA PRO A 650 -8.63 10.14 31.02
C PRO A 650 -9.07 9.00 31.94
N ASP A 651 -10.33 8.55 31.85
CA ASP A 651 -10.86 7.38 32.55
C ASP A 651 -10.70 6.06 31.74
N GLY A 652 -9.97 6.10 30.64
CA GLY A 652 -9.59 4.92 29.84
C GLY A 652 -10.66 4.38 28.90
N LYS A 653 -11.77 5.13 28.68
CA LYS A 653 -12.81 4.73 27.70
C LYS A 653 -12.38 5.11 26.29
N VAL A 654 -12.56 4.20 25.35
CA VAL A 654 -12.31 4.44 23.95
C VAL A 654 -13.56 4.95 23.23
N LYS A 655 -13.38 5.92 22.34
CA LYS A 655 -14.32 6.35 21.33
C LYS A 655 -13.59 6.44 19.99
N ALA A 656 -14.21 5.98 18.92
CA ALA A 656 -13.65 6.15 17.59
C ALA A 656 -14.73 6.56 16.59
N GLU A 657 -14.27 7.30 15.58
CA GLU A 657 -15.08 7.69 14.43
C GLU A 657 -14.29 7.41 13.16
N SER A 658 -14.97 7.00 12.08
CA SER A 658 -14.35 6.70 10.80
C SER A 658 -15.17 7.18 9.62
N VAL A 659 -14.53 7.27 8.47
CA VAL A 659 -15.20 7.46 7.17
C VAL A 659 -14.41 6.77 6.07
N HIS A 660 -15.15 6.15 5.15
CA HIS A 660 -14.65 5.61 3.90
C HIS A 660 -15.13 6.47 2.72
N GLN A 661 -14.36 6.57 1.63
CA GLN A 661 -14.75 7.42 0.49
C GLN A 661 -16.03 6.95 -0.21
N PHE A 662 -16.36 5.65 -0.12
CA PHE A 662 -17.53 5.06 -0.78
C PHE A 662 -18.48 4.42 0.25
N GLY A 663 -18.35 3.14 0.46
CA GLY A 663 -19.11 2.29 1.36
C GLY A 663 -18.50 0.89 1.37
N SER A 664 -19.11 -0.06 2.08
CA SER A 664 -18.58 -1.41 2.23
C SER A 664 -18.70 -2.26 0.96
N ALA A 665 -19.80 -2.14 0.20
CA ALA A 665 -20.02 -2.91 -1.01
C ALA A 665 -19.19 -2.38 -2.18
N VAL A 666 -18.15 -3.09 -2.58
CA VAL A 666 -17.21 -2.64 -3.61
C VAL A 666 -17.74 -2.91 -5.01
N ASN A 667 -18.33 -4.08 -5.26
CA ASN A 667 -18.70 -4.56 -6.59
C ASN A 667 -20.20 -4.56 -6.89
N ASP A 668 -21.07 -4.36 -5.90
CA ASP A 668 -22.52 -4.34 -6.08
C ASP A 668 -23.06 -2.91 -6.17
N GLU A 669 -23.23 -2.41 -7.40
CA GLU A 669 -23.77 -1.08 -7.66
C GLU A 669 -25.23 -0.90 -7.20
N ASN A 670 -25.97 -1.99 -6.97
CA ASN A 670 -27.34 -1.96 -6.49
C ASN A 670 -27.41 -1.96 -4.95
N SER A 671 -26.31 -2.25 -4.29
CA SER A 671 -26.26 -2.22 -2.84
C SER A 671 -26.40 -0.78 -2.32
N LYS A 672 -27.23 -0.60 -1.29
CA LYS A 672 -27.31 0.67 -0.57
C LYS A 672 -25.98 1.07 0.10
N PHE A 673 -25.06 0.13 0.24
CA PHE A 673 -23.72 0.34 0.83
C PHE A 673 -22.63 0.60 -0.23
N TYR A 674 -23.00 0.82 -1.50
CA TYR A 674 -22.05 1.08 -2.57
C TYR A 674 -21.38 2.46 -2.48
N ASN A 675 -22.15 3.47 -2.02
CA ASN A 675 -21.72 4.88 -1.96
C ASN A 675 -22.28 5.66 -0.76
N ASN A 676 -22.82 4.97 0.23
CA ASN A 676 -23.57 5.60 1.33
C ASN A 676 -22.70 6.50 2.24
N GLN A 677 -21.39 6.29 2.31
CA GLN A 677 -20.47 7.13 3.06
C GLN A 677 -19.93 8.32 2.24
N SER A 678 -20.11 8.35 0.92
CA SER A 678 -19.53 9.40 0.05
C SER A 678 -19.95 10.82 0.44
N LYS A 679 -21.19 11.01 0.91
CA LYS A 679 -21.67 12.32 1.41
C LYS A 679 -20.96 12.75 2.70
N LEU A 680 -20.69 11.81 3.61
CA LEU A 680 -19.92 12.07 4.83
C LEU A 680 -18.48 12.43 4.46
N PHE A 681 -17.88 11.65 3.57
CA PHE A 681 -16.50 11.86 3.11
C PHE A 681 -16.32 13.23 2.44
N SER A 682 -17.20 13.62 1.51
CA SER A 682 -17.17 14.94 0.88
C SER A 682 -17.35 16.07 1.90
N ALA A 683 -18.25 15.88 2.87
CA ALA A 683 -18.53 16.86 3.93
C ALA A 683 -17.51 16.86 5.09
N LYS A 684 -16.44 16.05 5.02
CA LYS A 684 -15.44 15.89 6.11
C LYS A 684 -16.06 15.48 7.44
N LYS A 685 -17.09 14.63 7.41
CA LYS A 685 -17.78 14.07 8.57
C LYS A 685 -17.44 12.59 8.70
N MET A 686 -17.46 12.10 9.92
CA MET A 686 -17.22 10.69 10.25
C MET A 686 -18.44 10.11 10.95
N LYS A 687 -18.59 8.78 10.85
CA LYS A 687 -19.56 7.98 11.60
C LYS A 687 -18.90 7.35 12.83
N PRO A 688 -19.66 7.00 13.87
CA PRO A 688 -19.14 6.21 14.99
C PRO A 688 -18.59 4.85 14.53
N VAL A 689 -17.59 4.34 15.25
CA VAL A 689 -17.08 2.97 15.14
C VAL A 689 -17.50 2.21 16.39
N TRP A 690 -18.34 1.20 16.20
CA TRP A 690 -18.90 0.38 17.28
C TRP A 690 -18.01 -0.83 17.53
N ILE A 691 -17.67 -1.11 18.80
CA ILE A 691 -16.92 -2.30 19.22
C ILE A 691 -17.63 -3.07 20.35
N LYS A 692 -18.72 -2.52 20.88
CA LYS A 692 -19.55 -3.20 21.88
C LYS A 692 -20.80 -3.75 21.24
N LEU A 693 -21.15 -4.98 21.58
CA LEU A 693 -22.30 -5.67 20.98
C LEU A 693 -23.63 -4.92 21.16
N ASP A 694 -23.85 -4.27 22.32
CA ASP A 694 -25.07 -3.49 22.57
C ASP A 694 -25.17 -2.30 21.61
N ASP A 695 -24.09 -1.52 21.46
CA ASP A 695 -24.05 -0.39 20.52
C ASP A 695 -24.26 -0.84 19.07
N ILE A 696 -23.70 -1.99 18.69
CA ILE A 696 -23.87 -2.60 17.36
C ILE A 696 -25.33 -2.98 17.15
N LYS A 697 -25.97 -3.61 18.13
CA LYS A 697 -27.38 -4.04 18.02
C LYS A 697 -28.36 -2.86 17.97
N GLU A 698 -28.04 -1.74 18.64
CA GLU A 698 -28.85 -0.51 18.56
C GLU A 698 -28.77 0.13 17.15
N ASN A 699 -27.70 -0.14 16.42
CA ASN A 699 -27.45 0.41 15.07
C ASN A 699 -27.51 -0.66 13.97
N LEU A 700 -28.17 -1.79 14.23
CA LEU A 700 -28.18 -2.97 13.40
C LEU A 700 -28.95 -2.79 12.09
N HIS A 701 -28.36 -3.24 10.98
CA HIS A 701 -29.05 -3.45 9.72
C HIS A 701 -29.45 -4.92 9.53
N SER A 702 -28.52 -5.85 9.75
CA SER A 702 -28.79 -7.29 9.60
C SER A 702 -27.88 -8.11 10.50
N GLU A 703 -28.39 -9.29 10.88
CA GLU A 703 -27.68 -10.30 11.67
C GLU A 703 -27.89 -11.67 11.03
N TYR A 704 -26.80 -12.42 10.87
CA TYR A 704 -26.83 -13.79 10.38
C TYR A 704 -25.65 -14.59 10.87
N THR A 705 -25.82 -15.90 10.98
CA THR A 705 -24.77 -16.84 11.40
C THR A 705 -24.39 -17.73 10.23
N ILE A 706 -23.09 -17.93 10.04
CA ILE A 706 -22.51 -18.80 9.02
C ILE A 706 -21.75 -19.96 9.64
N ILE A 707 -21.76 -21.10 8.96
CA ILE A 707 -21.06 -22.35 9.35
C ILE A 707 -20.48 -22.98 8.08
N ASN A 708 -19.24 -23.48 8.13
CA ASN A 708 -18.61 -24.17 6.99
C ASN A 708 -19.02 -25.65 6.92
N LYS A 709 -20.29 -25.93 6.66
CA LYS A 709 -20.76 -27.30 6.43
C LYS A 709 -20.65 -27.70 4.98
#